data_6ac4441b7ffa72a0ca6ffec7fae93e34
#
_entry.id   6ac4441b7ffa72a0ca6ffec7fae93e34
#
_cell.length_a   1.000
_cell.length_b   1.000
_cell.length_c   1.000
_cell.angle_alpha   90.00
_cell.angle_beta   90.00
_cell.angle_gamma   90.00
#
_symmetry.space_group_name_H-M   'P 1'
#
loop_
_entity.id
_entity.type
_entity.pdbx_description
1 polymer ?
#
loop_
_entity_poly.entity_id
_entity_poly.type
_entity_poly.pdbx_seq_one_letter_code
_entity_poly.pdbx_strand_id
1 'polypeptide(L)'
;MSPFVNTYLTPNATAVKFAIKTTLAMMLALYAALWFDLERPYWALMSAAFLQVRPMSGMVIEKGICQLSGTVIGAVAGIVIMALFVQARIPALIVLTAWIMLCTYVGSLWRNNYTYGCLMAAVTAMLIVVISSGSTPAGIFDIAIARLSELGLGAVCAMLVSSLLWPSHVGAHLATQADSVINEAFEHAALRLEASNDIPAMQKALRSSLEPLTLLETDSQAARFEGPVGPGRVRATHVLTRRTLRFFANLQALHQLMHDHADRLDPQSIELACQVAQGFREAEHVKGVAKARKALQVLRHQVHESDQSSIAPLDQRLRLGLRESIGHALVMLDAREAIAAPGRHKLRSTPLAWHRDHLAASINAIRSGLLFALLATFWIVTAWNSAMIAMMLGTLFSAFFASRENPVAITMMFYKGMLAAIPSAFLFGHVLLSQANGFPMLAMLFGTPLFLGLLGATNPATMGYCLAFAIFNILLTMPGNGMDFSFDSFANRVVAVVIGLTCVVMAFRLLPGPGARLRRRRLIKAISQDIDGLRRRSIRNAETRFSGHMADRLLQLAQHDDMLPEDQRHLFILGLTGLDLGTAMLRLRDRFDDAPHPLIRRTHQDLLQTLANGFAESANGRPPQGIREAGQQLEAAIETYGDIPADHLVLMKGLVERLELALERLARIMAERPHSKPSAKQRLSTSASQ
;
A
#
# COMPACT_ATOMS: atom_id res chain seq x y z
N MET A 1 18.96 18.34 -16.00
CA MET A 1 19.74 17.08 -16.19
C MET A 1 18.82 15.89 -16.13
N SER A 2 19.05 14.85 -16.94
CA SER A 2 18.20 13.64 -16.85
C SER A 2 18.40 12.96 -15.49
N PRO A 3 17.38 12.29 -14.93
CA PRO A 3 17.49 11.59 -13.63
C PRO A 3 18.64 10.59 -13.58
N PHE A 4 18.96 9.96 -14.72
CA PHE A 4 20.08 9.03 -14.83
C PHE A 4 21.43 9.73 -14.65
N VAL A 5 21.65 10.87 -15.32
CA VAL A 5 22.91 11.62 -15.24
C VAL A 5 23.19 12.04 -13.78
N ASN A 6 22.16 12.53 -13.09
CA ASN A 6 22.31 12.98 -11.70
C ASN A 6 22.63 11.80 -10.75
N THR A 7 22.04 10.63 -10.99
CA THR A 7 22.24 9.43 -10.15
C THR A 7 23.66 8.87 -10.24
N TYR A 8 24.30 8.95 -11.42
CA TYR A 8 25.65 8.37 -11.63
C TYR A 8 26.79 9.38 -11.45
N LEU A 9 26.57 10.68 -11.72
CA LEU A 9 27.61 11.69 -11.54
C LEU A 9 27.74 12.18 -10.10
N THR A 10 26.65 12.21 -9.35
CA THR A 10 26.62 12.62 -7.93
C THR A 10 25.88 11.60 -7.07
N PRO A 11 26.42 10.38 -6.94
CA PRO A 11 25.73 9.33 -6.18
C PRO A 11 25.65 9.72 -4.70
N ASN A 12 24.47 9.58 -4.10
CA ASN A 12 24.29 9.79 -2.68
C ASN A 12 24.99 8.67 -1.90
N ALA A 13 25.60 9.00 -0.75
CA ALA A 13 26.31 8.03 0.11
C ALA A 13 25.42 6.84 0.51
N THR A 14 24.10 7.05 0.66
CA THR A 14 23.14 5.97 0.91
C THR A 14 23.00 5.03 -0.27
N ALA A 15 23.05 5.54 -1.51
CA ALA A 15 22.98 4.74 -2.72
C ALA A 15 24.22 3.86 -2.89
N VAL A 16 25.40 4.43 -2.64
CA VAL A 16 26.67 3.70 -2.68
C VAL A 16 26.70 2.59 -1.61
N LYS A 17 26.33 2.88 -0.37
CA LYS A 17 26.23 1.88 0.70
C LYS A 17 25.26 0.76 0.34
N PHE A 18 24.11 1.09 -0.23
CA PHE A 18 23.14 0.11 -0.69
C PHE A 18 23.71 -0.79 -1.80
N ALA A 19 24.33 -0.20 -2.82
CA ALA A 19 24.91 -0.95 -3.93
C ALA A 19 26.02 -1.88 -3.47
N ILE A 20 26.95 -1.41 -2.62
CA ILE A 20 28.02 -2.24 -2.02
C ILE A 20 27.41 -3.40 -1.23
N LYS A 21 26.49 -3.09 -0.31
CA LYS A 21 25.85 -4.07 0.56
C LYS A 21 25.15 -5.17 -0.24
N THR A 22 24.39 -4.77 -1.26
CA THR A 22 23.63 -5.72 -2.08
C THR A 22 24.55 -6.55 -2.97
N THR A 23 25.54 -5.93 -3.63
CA THR A 23 26.50 -6.66 -4.46
C THR A 23 27.32 -7.66 -3.61
N LEU A 24 27.73 -7.27 -2.41
CA LEU A 24 28.45 -8.17 -1.50
C LEU A 24 27.57 -9.36 -1.07
N ALA A 25 26.29 -9.11 -0.72
CA ALA A 25 25.36 -10.19 -0.39
C ALA A 25 25.18 -11.18 -1.55
N MET A 26 25.09 -10.65 -2.77
CA MET A 26 24.96 -11.44 -3.99
C MET A 26 26.22 -12.26 -4.27
N MET A 27 27.40 -11.65 -4.16
CA MET A 27 28.68 -12.35 -4.39
C MET A 27 28.93 -13.40 -3.31
N LEU A 28 28.60 -13.12 -2.05
CA LEU A 28 28.69 -14.09 -0.96
C LEU A 28 27.77 -15.29 -1.20
N ALA A 29 26.53 -15.04 -1.64
CA ALA A 29 25.57 -16.10 -1.95
C ALA A 29 26.06 -16.95 -3.14
N LEU A 30 26.63 -16.32 -4.19
CA LEU A 30 27.21 -17.02 -5.33
C LEU A 30 28.42 -17.84 -4.92
N TYR A 31 29.35 -17.26 -4.12
CA TYR A 31 30.53 -17.96 -3.63
C TYR A 31 30.16 -19.22 -2.84
N ALA A 32 29.24 -19.07 -1.88
CA ALA A 32 28.80 -20.20 -1.07
C ALA A 32 28.10 -21.28 -1.92
N ALA A 33 27.26 -20.87 -2.89
CA ALA A 33 26.60 -21.82 -3.79
C ALA A 33 27.57 -22.57 -4.69
N LEU A 34 28.63 -21.91 -5.18
CA LEU A 34 29.71 -22.55 -5.95
C LEU A 34 30.55 -23.45 -5.06
N TRP A 35 30.84 -23.04 -3.80
CA TRP A 35 31.61 -23.84 -2.85
C TRP A 35 30.92 -25.16 -2.47
N PHE A 36 29.59 -25.12 -2.29
CA PHE A 36 28.78 -26.29 -1.99
C PHE A 36 28.40 -27.10 -3.25
N ASP A 37 28.93 -26.73 -4.41
CA ASP A 37 28.68 -27.35 -5.70
C ASP A 37 27.17 -27.53 -6.02
N LEU A 38 26.39 -26.48 -5.76
CA LEU A 38 24.97 -26.50 -6.06
C LEU A 38 24.71 -26.44 -7.57
N GLU A 39 23.67 -27.12 -8.05
CA GLU A 39 23.38 -27.28 -9.50
C GLU A 39 23.19 -25.95 -10.23
N ARG A 40 22.56 -24.94 -9.54
CA ARG A 40 22.16 -23.68 -10.16
C ARG A 40 22.51 -22.47 -9.28
N PRO A 41 23.78 -22.17 -9.05
CA PRO A 41 24.26 -21.15 -8.12
C PRO A 41 23.65 -19.75 -8.35
N TYR A 42 23.29 -19.42 -9.60
CA TYR A 42 22.65 -18.14 -9.96
C TYR A 42 21.30 -17.92 -9.28
N TRP A 43 20.61 -18.95 -8.81
CA TRP A 43 19.36 -18.79 -8.05
C TRP A 43 19.62 -18.28 -6.63
N ALA A 44 20.71 -18.68 -5.99
CA ALA A 44 21.12 -18.11 -4.70
C ALA A 44 21.43 -16.61 -4.85
N LEU A 45 22.12 -16.24 -5.91
CA LEU A 45 22.44 -14.87 -6.26
C LEU A 45 21.17 -14.05 -6.56
N MET A 46 20.22 -14.59 -7.34
CA MET A 46 18.93 -13.96 -7.59
C MET A 46 18.10 -13.79 -6.32
N SER A 47 18.09 -14.78 -5.43
CA SER A 47 17.42 -14.71 -4.13
C SER A 47 17.97 -13.55 -3.30
N ALA A 48 19.29 -13.43 -3.19
CA ALA A 48 19.92 -12.32 -2.48
C ALA A 48 19.57 -10.96 -3.10
N ALA A 49 19.58 -10.87 -4.45
CA ALA A 49 19.19 -9.64 -5.15
C ALA A 49 17.75 -9.21 -4.86
N PHE A 50 16.79 -10.13 -4.96
CA PHE A 50 15.38 -9.82 -4.71
C PHE A 50 15.09 -9.43 -3.26
N LEU A 51 15.78 -10.03 -2.30
CA LEU A 51 15.59 -9.73 -0.88
C LEU A 51 16.15 -8.36 -0.51
N GLN A 52 17.28 -7.97 -1.06
CA GLN A 52 17.98 -6.72 -0.75
C GLN A 52 17.35 -5.47 -1.38
N VAL A 53 16.35 -5.57 -2.25
CA VAL A 53 15.66 -4.42 -2.86
C VAL A 53 15.16 -3.41 -1.81
N ARG A 54 14.85 -3.87 -0.60
CA ARG A 54 14.56 -3.01 0.55
C ARG A 54 15.73 -3.03 1.54
N PRO A 55 16.33 -1.86 1.86
CA PRO A 55 17.63 -1.82 2.55
C PRO A 55 17.57 -2.15 4.05
N MET A 56 16.37 -2.29 4.64
CA MET A 56 16.20 -2.45 6.08
C MET A 56 16.22 -3.91 6.52
N SER A 57 16.92 -4.22 7.59
CA SER A 57 17.14 -5.60 8.07
C SER A 57 15.83 -6.36 8.34
N GLY A 58 14.88 -5.75 9.03
CA GLY A 58 13.57 -6.35 9.29
C GLY A 58 12.78 -6.68 8.04
N MET A 59 12.87 -5.84 6.99
CA MET A 59 12.20 -6.08 5.71
C MET A 59 12.81 -7.25 4.93
N VAL A 60 14.14 -7.41 5.01
CA VAL A 60 14.85 -8.52 4.38
C VAL A 60 14.48 -9.83 5.06
N ILE A 61 14.42 -9.86 6.40
CA ILE A 61 14.05 -11.05 7.17
C ILE A 61 12.59 -11.46 6.87
N GLU A 62 11.65 -10.52 6.95
CA GLU A 62 10.24 -10.81 6.63
C GLU A 62 10.08 -11.41 5.24
N LYS A 63 10.71 -10.77 4.26
CA LYS A 63 10.62 -11.20 2.86
C LYS A 63 11.30 -12.55 2.64
N GLY A 64 12.43 -12.82 3.33
CA GLY A 64 13.12 -14.10 3.32
C GLY A 64 12.26 -15.25 3.86
N ILE A 65 11.58 -15.04 4.99
CA ILE A 65 10.65 -16.01 5.56
C ILE A 65 9.49 -16.29 4.59
N CYS A 66 8.91 -15.24 3.99
CA CYS A 66 7.85 -15.39 2.99
C CYS A 66 8.34 -16.14 1.74
N GLN A 67 9.58 -15.88 1.30
CA GLN A 67 10.19 -16.58 0.18
C GLN A 67 10.34 -18.08 0.46
N LEU A 68 10.93 -18.43 1.60
CA LEU A 68 11.15 -19.83 1.96
C LEU A 68 9.85 -20.61 2.16
N SER A 69 8.89 -20.03 2.90
CA SER A 69 7.58 -20.64 3.08
C SER A 69 6.84 -20.85 1.75
N GLY A 70 6.87 -19.85 0.86
CA GLY A 70 6.29 -19.95 -0.47
C GLY A 70 6.98 -21.02 -1.32
N THR A 71 8.31 -21.10 -1.24
CA THR A 71 9.10 -22.13 -1.97
C THR A 71 8.73 -23.54 -1.50
N VAL A 72 8.61 -23.76 -0.18
CA VAL A 72 8.19 -25.07 0.37
C VAL A 72 6.79 -25.45 -0.11
N ILE A 73 5.82 -24.52 0.00
CA ILE A 73 4.44 -24.76 -0.45
C ILE A 73 4.41 -25.06 -1.95
N GLY A 74 5.17 -24.32 -2.75
CA GLY A 74 5.27 -24.53 -4.19
C GLY A 74 5.96 -25.86 -4.55
N ALA A 75 6.99 -26.25 -3.79
CA ALA A 75 7.67 -27.52 -3.98
C ALA A 75 6.73 -28.71 -3.72
N VAL A 76 6.01 -28.67 -2.61
CA VAL A 76 5.00 -29.70 -2.29
C VAL A 76 3.93 -29.78 -3.39
N ALA A 77 3.39 -28.62 -3.82
CA ALA A 77 2.40 -28.60 -4.90
C ALA A 77 2.95 -29.16 -6.22
N GLY A 78 4.18 -28.79 -6.60
CA GLY A 78 4.84 -29.29 -7.81
C GLY A 78 5.07 -30.81 -7.78
N ILE A 79 5.54 -31.33 -6.63
CA ILE A 79 5.72 -32.78 -6.42
C ILE A 79 4.39 -33.53 -6.51
N VAL A 80 3.33 -33.01 -5.85
CA VAL A 80 1.99 -33.61 -5.89
C VAL A 80 1.42 -33.61 -7.30
N ILE A 81 1.54 -32.52 -8.05
CA ILE A 81 1.09 -32.46 -9.45
C ILE A 81 1.81 -33.52 -10.29
N MET A 82 3.14 -33.63 -10.16
CA MET A 82 3.91 -34.61 -10.91
C MET A 82 3.64 -36.04 -10.45
N ALA A 83 3.43 -36.28 -9.17
CA ALA A 83 3.07 -37.61 -8.67
C ALA A 83 1.73 -38.14 -9.26
N LEU A 84 0.77 -37.19 -9.45
CA LEU A 84 -0.54 -37.57 -10.04
C LEU A 84 -0.53 -37.66 -11.57
N PHE A 85 0.29 -36.87 -12.25
CA PHE A 85 0.23 -36.69 -13.70
C PHE A 85 1.57 -36.91 -14.40
N VAL A 86 2.47 -37.72 -13.85
CA VAL A 86 3.83 -37.92 -14.38
C VAL A 86 3.85 -38.35 -15.86
N GLN A 87 2.87 -39.16 -16.29
CA GLN A 87 2.76 -39.65 -17.69
C GLN A 87 1.83 -38.79 -18.56
N ALA A 88 1.16 -37.78 -17.97
CA ALA A 88 0.13 -36.99 -18.65
C ALA A 88 0.49 -35.51 -18.63
N ARG A 89 1.37 -35.06 -19.53
CA ARG A 89 1.91 -33.73 -19.61
C ARG A 89 0.83 -32.62 -19.68
N ILE A 90 -0.21 -32.82 -20.53
CA ILE A 90 -1.28 -31.83 -20.72
C ILE A 90 -2.11 -31.66 -19.44
N PRO A 91 -2.64 -32.72 -18.79
CA PRO A 91 -3.29 -32.60 -17.51
C PRO A 91 -2.43 -31.94 -16.41
N ALA A 92 -1.13 -32.26 -16.33
CA ALA A 92 -0.21 -31.64 -15.40
C ALA A 92 -0.15 -30.11 -15.59
N LEU A 93 -0.05 -29.65 -16.85
CA LEU A 93 -0.02 -28.21 -17.17
C LEU A 93 -1.38 -27.51 -16.90
N ILE A 94 -2.51 -28.20 -17.06
CA ILE A 94 -3.83 -27.67 -16.72
C ILE A 94 -3.95 -27.45 -15.21
N VAL A 95 -3.57 -28.46 -14.41
CA VAL A 95 -3.60 -28.35 -12.93
C VAL A 95 -2.60 -27.31 -12.44
N LEU A 96 -1.42 -27.24 -13.05
CA LEU A 96 -0.44 -26.17 -12.76
C LEU A 96 -0.99 -24.78 -13.08
N THR A 97 -1.71 -24.61 -14.21
CA THR A 97 -2.37 -23.35 -14.55
C THR A 97 -3.37 -22.95 -13.46
N ALA A 98 -4.19 -23.88 -12.99
CA ALA A 98 -5.12 -23.65 -11.89
C ALA A 98 -4.39 -23.27 -10.58
N TRP A 99 -3.26 -23.90 -10.28
CA TRP A 99 -2.40 -23.56 -9.16
C TRP A 99 -1.84 -22.12 -9.23
N ILE A 100 -1.31 -21.75 -10.40
CA ILE A 100 -0.80 -20.39 -10.67
C ILE A 100 -1.95 -19.35 -10.50
N MET A 101 -3.14 -19.66 -11.02
CA MET A 101 -4.32 -18.82 -10.84
C MET A 101 -4.68 -18.66 -9.37
N LEU A 102 -4.69 -19.74 -8.60
CA LEU A 102 -4.96 -19.73 -7.16
C LEU A 102 -3.95 -18.88 -6.40
N CYS A 103 -2.65 -19.11 -6.63
CA CYS A 103 -1.59 -18.34 -6.01
C CYS A 103 -1.66 -16.85 -6.36
N THR A 104 -1.94 -16.49 -7.62
CA THR A 104 -2.09 -15.10 -8.06
C THR A 104 -3.34 -14.45 -7.45
N TYR A 105 -4.45 -15.19 -7.36
CA TYR A 105 -5.68 -14.73 -6.71
C TYR A 105 -5.44 -14.42 -5.24
N VAL A 106 -4.93 -15.39 -4.49
CA VAL A 106 -4.64 -15.23 -3.05
C VAL A 106 -3.61 -14.11 -2.83
N GLY A 107 -2.53 -14.09 -3.60
CA GLY A 107 -1.52 -13.04 -3.55
C GLY A 107 -2.07 -11.64 -3.84
N SER A 108 -3.05 -11.51 -4.75
CA SER A 108 -3.70 -10.22 -5.04
C SER A 108 -4.63 -9.72 -3.94
N LEU A 109 -5.09 -10.59 -3.03
CA LEU A 109 -5.89 -10.20 -1.86
C LEU A 109 -5.05 -9.66 -0.70
N TRP A 110 -3.74 -9.87 -0.74
CA TRP A 110 -2.80 -9.46 0.30
C TRP A 110 -1.93 -8.31 -0.23
N ARG A 111 -1.49 -7.40 0.64
CA ARG A 111 -0.63 -6.27 0.27
C ARG A 111 0.75 -6.32 0.92
N ASN A 112 0.98 -7.31 1.76
CA ASN A 112 2.23 -7.51 2.48
C ASN A 112 3.18 -8.43 1.71
N ASN A 113 4.33 -8.75 2.28
CA ASN A 113 5.28 -9.72 1.73
C ASN A 113 4.69 -11.13 1.56
N TYR A 114 3.50 -11.44 2.10
CA TYR A 114 2.75 -12.68 1.79
C TYR A 114 2.41 -12.81 0.30
N THR A 115 2.18 -11.68 -0.41
CA THR A 115 2.04 -11.67 -1.88
C THR A 115 3.28 -12.28 -2.54
N TYR A 116 4.47 -11.97 -2.02
CA TYR A 116 5.72 -12.52 -2.51
C TYR A 116 5.85 -14.03 -2.20
N GLY A 117 5.36 -14.48 -1.04
CA GLY A 117 5.26 -15.91 -0.73
C GLY A 117 4.37 -16.69 -1.73
N CYS A 118 3.18 -16.14 -2.05
CA CYS A 118 2.30 -16.74 -3.06
C CYS A 118 2.95 -16.78 -4.45
N LEU A 119 3.69 -15.72 -4.82
CA LEU A 119 4.46 -15.67 -6.06
C LEU A 119 5.53 -16.78 -6.10
N MET A 120 6.28 -16.95 -5.01
CA MET A 120 7.29 -18.02 -4.92
C MET A 120 6.66 -19.41 -5.00
N ALA A 121 5.48 -19.61 -4.40
CA ALA A 121 4.75 -20.87 -4.51
C ALA A 121 4.32 -21.19 -5.95
N ALA A 122 3.86 -20.18 -6.70
CA ALA A 122 3.51 -20.33 -8.11
C ALA A 122 4.75 -20.69 -8.97
N VAL A 123 5.82 -19.89 -8.83
CA VAL A 123 7.06 -20.03 -9.64
C VAL A 123 7.78 -21.34 -9.32
N THR A 124 7.86 -21.75 -8.05
CA THR A 124 8.52 -23.00 -7.67
C THR A 124 7.77 -24.22 -8.19
N ALA A 125 6.45 -24.27 -8.03
CA ALA A 125 5.64 -25.36 -8.60
C ALA A 125 5.77 -25.42 -10.12
N MET A 126 5.76 -24.25 -10.79
CA MET A 126 5.93 -24.17 -12.24
C MET A 126 7.29 -24.72 -12.67
N LEU A 127 8.38 -24.34 -12.01
CA LEU A 127 9.72 -24.83 -12.37
C LEU A 127 9.85 -26.34 -12.18
N ILE A 128 9.34 -26.89 -11.08
CA ILE A 128 9.36 -28.33 -10.83
C ILE A 128 8.59 -29.06 -11.92
N VAL A 129 7.35 -28.68 -12.19
CA VAL A 129 6.50 -29.36 -13.18
C VAL A 129 7.05 -29.21 -14.60
N VAL A 130 7.47 -28.02 -15.01
CA VAL A 130 7.92 -27.75 -16.39
C VAL A 130 9.27 -28.42 -16.66
N ILE A 131 10.24 -28.34 -15.74
CA ILE A 131 11.55 -28.97 -15.91
C ILE A 131 11.40 -30.49 -15.91
N SER A 132 10.64 -31.05 -14.97
CA SER A 132 10.41 -32.49 -14.88
C SER A 132 9.63 -33.07 -16.07
N SER A 133 8.75 -32.26 -16.69
CA SER A 133 8.03 -32.64 -17.90
C SER A 133 8.92 -32.69 -19.16
N GLY A 134 10.09 -32.07 -19.13
CA GLY A 134 11.08 -32.03 -20.20
C GLY A 134 12.29 -32.98 -19.98
N SER A 135 12.42 -33.55 -18.78
CA SER A 135 13.50 -34.44 -18.35
C SER A 135 12.97 -35.74 -17.75
N THR A 136 13.87 -36.59 -17.25
CA THR A 136 13.46 -37.84 -16.58
C THR A 136 12.74 -37.56 -15.27
N PRO A 137 11.60 -38.22 -14.98
CA PRO A 137 10.82 -38.00 -13.73
C PRO A 137 11.60 -38.30 -12.44
N ALA A 138 12.68 -39.05 -12.50
CA ALA A 138 13.52 -39.43 -11.36
C ALA A 138 14.13 -38.19 -10.61
N GLY A 139 14.35 -37.05 -11.33
CA GLY A 139 14.97 -35.86 -10.76
C GLY A 139 14.01 -34.85 -10.10
N ILE A 140 12.72 -35.18 -9.91
CA ILE A 140 11.74 -34.24 -9.37
C ILE A 140 12.12 -33.75 -7.97
N PHE A 141 12.58 -34.68 -7.12
CA PHE A 141 12.98 -34.40 -5.75
C PHE A 141 14.26 -33.55 -5.70
N ASP A 142 15.21 -33.84 -6.59
CA ASP A 142 16.48 -33.12 -6.68
C ASP A 142 16.24 -31.64 -7.08
N ILE A 143 15.35 -31.39 -8.06
CA ILE A 143 14.95 -30.03 -8.45
C ILE A 143 14.31 -29.30 -7.29
N ALA A 144 13.45 -29.94 -6.50
CA ALA A 144 12.80 -29.34 -5.36
C ALA A 144 13.79 -29.00 -4.24
N ILE A 145 14.73 -29.93 -3.93
CA ILE A 145 15.80 -29.71 -2.96
C ILE A 145 16.75 -28.62 -3.43
N ALA A 146 17.18 -28.63 -4.69
CA ALA A 146 18.03 -27.61 -5.28
C ALA A 146 17.39 -26.21 -5.13
N ARG A 147 16.10 -26.07 -5.47
CA ARG A 147 15.38 -24.81 -5.26
C ARG A 147 15.35 -24.34 -3.82
N LEU A 148 15.12 -25.23 -2.87
CA LEU A 148 15.05 -24.89 -1.46
C LEU A 148 16.41 -24.51 -0.89
N SER A 149 17.46 -25.28 -1.22
CA SER A 149 18.83 -25.04 -0.76
C SER A 149 19.40 -23.74 -1.34
N GLU A 150 19.26 -23.51 -2.65
CA GLU A 150 19.81 -22.34 -3.33
C GLU A 150 19.11 -21.04 -2.92
N LEU A 151 17.75 -21.02 -2.90
CA LEU A 151 17.01 -19.86 -2.43
C LEU A 151 17.21 -19.63 -0.93
N GLY A 152 17.32 -20.72 -0.14
CA GLY A 152 17.61 -20.67 1.29
C GLY A 152 18.98 -20.07 1.57
N LEU A 153 20.00 -20.53 0.88
CA LEU A 153 21.38 -20.02 0.99
C LEU A 153 21.43 -18.53 0.63
N GLY A 154 20.82 -18.14 -0.51
CA GLY A 154 20.74 -16.76 -0.92
C GLY A 154 20.01 -15.86 0.12
N ALA A 155 18.94 -16.38 0.72
CA ALA A 155 18.20 -15.67 1.76
C ALA A 155 19.05 -15.51 3.04
N VAL A 156 19.75 -16.54 3.49
CA VAL A 156 20.64 -16.48 4.64
C VAL A 156 21.77 -15.48 4.42
N CYS A 157 22.45 -15.51 3.26
CA CYS A 157 23.49 -14.54 2.92
C CYS A 157 22.95 -13.10 2.89
N ALA A 158 21.77 -12.87 2.32
CA ALA A 158 21.14 -11.57 2.30
C ALA A 158 20.81 -11.07 3.71
N MET A 159 20.26 -11.92 4.57
CA MET A 159 19.94 -11.59 5.96
C MET A 159 21.20 -11.30 6.78
N LEU A 160 22.25 -12.11 6.66
CA LEU A 160 23.54 -11.92 7.33
C LEU A 160 24.17 -10.58 6.94
N VAL A 161 24.33 -10.34 5.64
CA VAL A 161 24.92 -9.07 5.16
C VAL A 161 24.06 -7.88 5.56
N SER A 162 22.73 -8.02 5.54
CA SER A 162 21.84 -6.94 5.93
C SER A 162 21.89 -6.62 7.42
N SER A 163 22.17 -7.60 8.27
CA SER A 163 22.28 -7.41 9.72
C SER A 163 23.65 -6.96 10.18
N LEU A 164 24.72 -7.33 9.44
CA LEU A 164 26.11 -7.04 9.84
C LEU A 164 26.67 -5.74 9.22
N LEU A 165 26.39 -5.49 7.92
CA LEU A 165 26.88 -4.30 7.22
C LEU A 165 25.89 -3.15 7.30
N TRP A 166 26.25 -2.07 7.98
CA TRP A 166 25.44 -0.87 8.13
C TRP A 166 23.97 -1.20 8.42
N PRO A 167 23.65 -1.83 9.55
CA PRO A 167 22.28 -2.20 9.85
C PRO A 167 21.40 -0.96 9.91
N SER A 168 20.38 -0.92 9.07
CA SER A 168 19.35 0.10 9.10
C SER A 168 18.10 -0.48 9.75
N HIS A 169 17.68 0.13 10.87
CA HIS A 169 16.52 -0.35 11.61
C HIS A 169 15.23 0.28 11.11
N VAL A 170 14.22 -0.55 10.93
CA VAL A 170 12.85 -0.12 10.54
C VAL A 170 12.29 0.86 11.58
N GLY A 171 12.59 0.65 12.86
CA GLY A 171 12.11 1.51 13.94
C GLY A 171 12.53 2.97 13.82
N ALA A 172 13.79 3.27 13.45
CA ALA A 172 14.26 4.63 13.22
C ALA A 172 13.60 5.26 11.98
N HIS A 173 13.45 4.47 10.92
CA HIS A 173 12.77 4.89 9.70
C HIS A 173 11.30 5.23 9.95
N LEU A 174 10.57 4.36 10.68
CA LEU A 174 9.18 4.61 11.05
C LEU A 174 9.04 5.87 11.93
N ALA A 175 9.99 6.12 12.82
CA ALA A 175 9.98 7.34 13.63
C ALA A 175 10.14 8.60 12.77
N THR A 176 11.05 8.59 11.79
CA THR A 176 11.24 9.71 10.85
C THR A 176 10.00 9.92 9.98
N GLN A 177 9.40 8.84 9.46
CA GLN A 177 8.15 8.93 8.70
C GLN A 177 6.99 9.45 9.56
N ALA A 178 6.92 9.03 10.84
CA ALA A 178 5.91 9.52 11.78
C ALA A 178 6.08 11.02 12.07
N ASP A 179 7.32 11.50 12.18
CA ASP A 179 7.59 12.95 12.32
C ASP A 179 7.11 13.73 11.10
N SER A 180 7.40 13.25 9.88
CA SER A 180 6.89 13.87 8.65
C SER A 180 5.37 13.89 8.60
N VAL A 181 4.69 12.78 8.92
CA VAL A 181 3.23 12.71 8.97
C VAL A 181 2.63 13.73 9.95
N ILE A 182 3.24 13.88 11.13
CA ILE A 182 2.73 14.79 12.17
C ILE A 182 2.93 16.26 11.79
N ASN A 183 4.12 16.61 11.29
CA ASN A 183 4.42 17.99 10.89
C ASN A 183 3.50 18.44 9.75
N GLU A 184 3.39 17.65 8.68
CA GLU A 184 2.50 17.93 7.56
C GLU A 184 1.02 17.96 7.98
N ALA A 185 0.63 17.13 8.95
CA ALA A 185 -0.72 17.14 9.49
C ALA A 185 -1.01 18.41 10.31
N PHE A 186 -0.03 18.94 11.01
CA PHE A 186 -0.19 20.20 11.77
C PHE A 186 -0.22 21.40 10.84
N GLU A 187 0.61 21.45 9.80
CA GLU A 187 0.53 22.45 8.73
C GLU A 187 -0.85 22.43 8.07
N HIS A 188 -1.33 21.24 7.70
CA HIS A 188 -2.68 21.10 7.14
C HIS A 188 -3.78 21.57 8.10
N ALA A 189 -3.64 21.32 9.39
CA ALA A 189 -4.60 21.78 10.41
C ALA A 189 -4.63 23.30 10.51
N ALA A 190 -3.47 23.94 10.52
CA ALA A 190 -3.36 25.40 10.55
C ALA A 190 -4.07 26.02 9.33
N LEU A 191 -3.75 25.56 8.11
CA LEU A 191 -4.38 26.05 6.88
C LEU A 191 -5.91 25.87 6.86
N ARG A 192 -6.39 24.75 7.40
CA ARG A 192 -7.84 24.47 7.44
C ARG A 192 -8.60 25.31 8.46
N LEU A 193 -8.01 25.61 9.60
CA LEU A 193 -8.64 26.36 10.68
C LEU A 193 -8.53 27.88 10.50
N GLU A 194 -7.59 28.37 9.72
CA GLU A 194 -7.49 29.78 9.32
C GLU A 194 -8.52 30.18 8.27
N ALA A 195 -9.39 29.27 7.85
CA ALA A 195 -10.36 29.48 6.77
C ALA A 195 -9.73 30.07 5.49
N SER A 196 -8.47 29.71 5.23
CA SER A 196 -7.74 30.12 4.02
C SER A 196 -8.50 29.68 2.77
N ASN A 197 -8.63 30.57 1.80
CA ASN A 197 -9.19 30.25 0.48
C ASN A 197 -8.15 29.67 -0.49
N ASP A 198 -6.94 29.39 -0.01
CA ASP A 198 -5.89 28.77 -0.83
C ASP A 198 -6.11 27.27 -0.96
N ILE A 199 -7.06 26.89 -1.83
CA ILE A 199 -7.39 25.49 -2.13
C ILE A 199 -6.17 24.69 -2.59
N PRO A 200 -5.29 25.21 -3.48
CA PRO A 200 -4.05 24.52 -3.89
C PRO A 200 -3.12 24.21 -2.71
N ALA A 201 -2.88 25.15 -1.80
CA ALA A 201 -2.03 24.93 -0.63
C ALA A 201 -2.60 23.85 0.29
N MET A 202 -3.91 23.90 0.56
CA MET A 202 -4.60 22.90 1.37
C MET A 202 -4.55 21.49 0.76
N GLN A 203 -4.71 21.38 -0.56
CA GLN A 203 -4.60 20.09 -1.26
C GLN A 203 -3.18 19.57 -1.23
N LYS A 204 -2.20 20.45 -1.40
CA LYS A 204 -0.78 20.09 -1.32
C LYS A 204 -0.42 19.58 0.08
N ALA A 205 -0.77 20.29 1.14
CA ALA A 205 -0.50 19.88 2.53
C ALA A 205 -1.19 18.56 2.90
N LEU A 206 -2.40 18.31 2.38
CA LEU A 206 -3.07 17.02 2.55
C LEU A 206 -2.31 15.88 1.87
N ARG A 207 -1.83 16.10 0.65
CA ARG A 207 -1.07 15.09 -0.11
C ARG A 207 0.25 14.76 0.54
N SER A 208 1.02 15.79 0.94
CA SER A 208 2.30 15.61 1.62
C SER A 208 2.17 14.80 2.90
N SER A 209 1.01 14.87 3.59
CA SER A 209 0.71 14.05 4.76
C SER A 209 0.33 12.59 4.43
N LEU A 210 -0.36 12.35 3.30
CA LEU A 210 -0.92 11.03 2.98
C LEU A 210 0.12 10.07 2.41
N GLU A 211 1.09 10.56 1.65
CA GLU A 211 2.15 9.73 1.08
C GLU A 211 3.02 9.10 2.18
N PRO A 212 3.59 9.86 3.16
CA PRO A 212 4.32 9.27 4.29
C PRO A 212 3.45 8.34 5.14
N LEU A 213 2.15 8.64 5.31
CA LEU A 213 1.22 7.81 6.07
C LEU A 213 1.02 6.43 5.43
N THR A 214 0.93 6.39 4.10
CA THR A 214 0.80 5.13 3.34
C THR A 214 2.08 4.30 3.42
N LEU A 215 3.24 4.95 3.31
CA LEU A 215 4.54 4.30 3.45
C LEU A 215 4.74 3.77 4.87
N LEU A 216 4.41 4.57 5.88
CA LEU A 216 4.47 4.20 7.29
C LEU A 216 3.67 2.93 7.59
N GLU A 217 2.44 2.83 7.06
CA GLU A 217 1.59 1.64 7.24
C GLU A 217 2.18 0.41 6.54
N THR A 218 2.66 0.60 5.30
CA THR A 218 3.24 -0.49 4.50
C THR A 218 4.52 -1.03 5.14
N ASP A 219 5.38 -0.15 5.66
CA ASP A 219 6.68 -0.51 6.21
C ASP A 219 6.58 -1.02 7.65
N SER A 220 5.49 -0.70 8.37
CA SER A 220 5.31 -1.06 9.78
C SER A 220 5.36 -2.56 10.06
N GLN A 221 4.86 -3.38 9.12
CA GLN A 221 4.79 -4.83 9.30
C GLN A 221 6.17 -5.47 9.48
N ALA A 222 7.18 -4.93 8.80
CA ALA A 222 8.56 -5.39 8.91
C ALA A 222 9.18 -5.17 10.30
N ALA A 223 8.67 -4.18 11.04
CA ALA A 223 9.12 -3.94 12.41
C ALA A 223 8.87 -5.13 13.35
N ARG A 224 7.92 -6.02 13.04
CA ARG A 224 7.68 -7.25 13.82
C ARG A 224 8.91 -8.13 13.94
N PHE A 225 9.80 -8.08 12.94
CA PHE A 225 11.00 -8.91 12.85
C PHE A 225 12.23 -8.22 13.45
N GLU A 226 12.08 -7.06 14.09
CA GLU A 226 13.13 -6.34 14.80
C GLU A 226 13.08 -6.54 16.32
N GLY A 227 13.04 -7.79 16.76
CA GLY A 227 13.09 -8.14 18.17
C GLY A 227 11.79 -7.97 18.95
N PRO A 228 11.80 -8.13 20.28
CA PRO A 228 10.60 -8.24 21.11
C PRO A 228 9.75 -6.95 21.17
N VAL A 229 10.34 -5.80 20.88
CA VAL A 229 9.65 -4.50 20.85
C VAL A 229 8.92 -4.22 19.52
N GLY A 230 9.23 -4.98 18.49
CA GLY A 230 8.67 -4.82 17.15
C GLY A 230 7.13 -4.81 17.08
N PRO A 231 6.43 -5.77 17.70
CA PRO A 231 4.95 -5.75 17.72
C PRO A 231 4.36 -4.51 18.38
N GLY A 232 5.07 -3.89 19.33
CA GLY A 232 4.70 -2.62 19.96
C GLY A 232 4.73 -1.46 18.96
N ARG A 233 5.76 -1.39 18.13
CA ARG A 233 5.91 -0.39 17.06
C ARG A 233 4.79 -0.49 16.04
N VAL A 234 4.45 -1.70 15.61
CA VAL A 234 3.33 -1.94 14.66
C VAL A 234 2.01 -1.43 15.25
N ARG A 235 1.72 -1.73 16.53
CA ARG A 235 0.52 -1.21 17.19
C ARG A 235 0.49 0.32 17.25
N ALA A 236 1.63 0.94 17.58
CA ALA A 236 1.74 2.39 17.65
C ALA A 236 1.52 3.04 16.26
N THR A 237 2.06 2.44 15.20
CA THR A 237 1.82 2.88 13.82
C THR A 237 0.34 2.82 13.47
N HIS A 238 -0.36 1.72 13.76
CA HIS A 238 -1.80 1.62 13.52
C HIS A 238 -2.61 2.67 14.29
N VAL A 239 -2.19 3.02 15.52
CA VAL A 239 -2.82 4.11 16.29
C VAL A 239 -2.59 5.43 15.59
N LEU A 240 -1.35 5.73 15.19
CA LEU A 240 -1.01 6.96 14.47
C LEU A 240 -1.85 7.11 13.20
N THR A 241 -1.85 6.09 12.33
CA THR A 241 -2.62 6.11 11.07
C THR A 241 -4.10 6.41 11.31
N ARG A 242 -4.75 5.72 12.25
CA ARG A 242 -6.17 5.94 12.53
C ARG A 242 -6.44 7.32 13.10
N ARG A 243 -5.57 7.81 13.99
CA ARG A 243 -5.75 9.12 14.62
C ARG A 243 -5.53 10.24 13.64
N THR A 244 -4.56 10.14 12.75
CA THR A 244 -4.33 11.10 11.67
C THR A 244 -5.53 11.18 10.73
N LEU A 245 -6.10 10.05 10.32
CA LEU A 245 -7.28 10.06 9.45
C LEU A 245 -8.53 10.62 10.14
N ARG A 246 -8.74 10.32 11.43
CA ARG A 246 -9.82 10.96 12.22
C ARG A 246 -9.59 12.47 12.41
N PHE A 247 -8.35 12.86 12.60
CA PHE A 247 -7.95 14.25 12.68
C PHE A 247 -8.31 15.00 11.40
N PHE A 248 -7.94 14.44 10.23
CA PHE A 248 -8.31 15.03 8.94
C PHE A 248 -9.82 15.08 8.71
N ALA A 249 -10.56 14.04 9.07
CA ALA A 249 -12.01 14.03 8.96
C ALA A 249 -12.66 15.13 9.83
N ASN A 250 -12.19 15.31 11.06
CA ASN A 250 -12.68 16.34 11.95
C ASN A 250 -12.30 17.74 11.44
N LEU A 251 -11.06 17.97 11.01
CA LEU A 251 -10.63 19.24 10.41
C LEU A 251 -11.43 19.58 9.15
N GLN A 252 -11.72 18.61 8.30
CA GLN A 252 -12.56 18.80 7.12
C GLN A 252 -13.97 19.27 7.50
N ALA A 253 -14.55 18.66 8.54
CA ALA A 253 -15.88 19.03 9.02
C ALA A 253 -15.90 20.43 9.65
N LEU A 254 -14.87 20.81 10.41
CA LEU A 254 -14.71 22.14 10.99
C LEU A 254 -14.53 23.21 9.91
N HIS A 255 -13.63 22.96 8.96
CA HIS A 255 -13.41 23.86 7.83
C HIS A 255 -14.70 24.11 7.03
N GLN A 256 -15.48 23.04 6.76
CA GLN A 256 -16.75 23.18 6.08
C GLN A 256 -17.73 24.04 6.85
N LEU A 257 -17.83 23.83 8.17
CA LEU A 257 -18.70 24.61 9.03
C LEU A 257 -18.31 26.10 9.03
N MET A 258 -17.03 26.40 9.16
CA MET A 258 -16.50 27.77 9.22
C MET A 258 -16.59 28.50 7.88
N HIS A 259 -16.39 27.78 6.75
CA HIS A 259 -16.39 28.40 5.43
C HIS A 259 -17.80 28.59 4.86
N ASP A 260 -18.65 27.56 4.95
CA ASP A 260 -19.96 27.58 4.29
C ASP A 260 -21.06 28.24 5.15
N HIS A 261 -20.86 28.32 6.46
CA HIS A 261 -21.85 28.79 7.44
C HIS A 261 -21.26 29.77 8.48
N ALA A 262 -20.27 30.57 8.04
CA ALA A 262 -19.66 31.59 8.88
C ALA A 262 -20.69 32.62 9.45
N ASP A 263 -21.73 32.90 8.66
CA ASP A 263 -22.86 33.75 9.01
C ASP A 263 -23.71 33.28 10.22
N ARG A 264 -23.61 31.98 10.51
CA ARG A 264 -24.35 31.28 11.58
C ARG A 264 -23.51 31.03 12.83
N LEU A 265 -22.22 31.38 12.81
CA LEU A 265 -21.25 31.17 13.88
C LEU A 265 -20.93 32.47 14.61
N ASP A 266 -20.70 32.37 15.92
CA ASP A 266 -20.21 33.48 16.72
C ASP A 266 -18.77 33.86 16.30
N PRO A 267 -18.48 35.14 16.03
CA PRO A 267 -17.12 35.62 15.73
C PRO A 267 -16.06 35.17 16.75
N GLN A 268 -16.40 35.06 18.02
CA GLN A 268 -15.51 34.58 19.07
C GLN A 268 -15.11 33.09 18.85
N SER A 269 -16.03 32.27 18.34
CA SER A 269 -15.78 30.87 18.04
C SER A 269 -14.86 30.71 16.84
N ILE A 270 -14.97 31.62 15.85
CA ILE A 270 -14.05 31.65 14.68
C ILE A 270 -12.67 32.14 15.12
N GLU A 271 -12.58 33.15 15.96
CA GLU A 271 -11.29 33.62 16.51
C GLU A 271 -10.58 32.55 17.32
N LEU A 272 -11.33 31.78 18.13
CA LEU A 272 -10.80 30.62 18.84
C LEU A 272 -10.21 29.55 17.87
N ALA A 273 -10.86 29.34 16.73
CA ALA A 273 -10.32 28.43 15.71
C ALA A 273 -9.01 28.95 15.12
N CYS A 274 -8.87 30.25 14.89
CA CYS A 274 -7.61 30.88 14.45
C CYS A 274 -6.50 30.74 15.50
N GLN A 275 -6.83 30.92 16.79
CA GLN A 275 -5.85 30.67 17.87
C GLN A 275 -5.38 29.19 17.91
N VAL A 276 -6.29 28.25 17.70
CA VAL A 276 -5.95 26.83 17.61
C VAL A 276 -5.08 26.55 16.38
N ALA A 277 -5.35 27.22 15.25
CA ALA A 277 -4.51 27.11 14.05
C ALA A 277 -3.08 27.57 14.32
N GLN A 278 -2.92 28.72 14.99
CA GLN A 278 -1.60 29.22 15.38
C GLN A 278 -0.88 28.25 16.34
N GLY A 279 -1.61 27.68 17.30
CA GLY A 279 -1.06 26.68 18.21
C GLY A 279 -0.54 25.42 17.50
N PHE A 280 -1.17 25.00 16.39
CA PHE A 280 -0.65 23.91 15.55
C PHE A 280 0.62 24.32 14.80
N ARG A 281 0.73 25.54 14.27
CA ARG A 281 1.99 26.04 13.67
C ARG A 281 3.13 26.11 14.67
N GLU A 282 2.86 26.61 15.87
CA GLU A 282 3.86 26.65 16.93
C GLU A 282 4.33 25.22 17.29
N ALA A 283 3.40 24.27 17.40
CA ALA A 283 3.71 22.87 17.70
C ALA A 283 4.55 22.20 16.60
N GLU A 284 4.34 22.54 15.32
CA GLU A 284 5.14 22.09 14.20
C GLU A 284 6.58 22.59 14.27
N HIS A 285 6.77 23.87 14.55
CA HIS A 285 8.11 24.48 14.57
C HIS A 285 8.92 24.12 15.83
N VAL A 286 8.28 23.58 16.86
CA VAL A 286 8.96 23.21 18.12
C VAL A 286 9.73 21.90 17.96
N LYS A 287 11.06 21.97 18.08
CA LYS A 287 11.90 20.77 18.12
C LYS A 287 11.66 19.95 19.39
N GLY A 288 11.03 18.80 19.24
CA GLY A 288 10.84 17.79 20.28
C GLY A 288 9.40 17.53 20.71
N VAL A 289 9.02 16.26 20.71
CA VAL A 289 7.66 15.76 21.00
C VAL A 289 7.13 16.25 22.37
N ALA A 290 7.98 16.29 23.40
CA ALA A 290 7.59 16.68 24.75
C ALA A 290 7.16 18.17 24.81
N LYS A 291 7.85 19.05 24.09
CA LYS A 291 7.53 20.49 24.05
C LYS A 291 6.24 20.73 23.25
N ALA A 292 6.10 20.10 22.07
CA ALA A 292 4.88 20.17 21.28
C ALA A 292 3.66 19.67 22.08
N ARG A 293 3.82 18.56 22.83
CA ARG A 293 2.78 18.04 23.72
C ARG A 293 2.37 19.07 24.78
N LYS A 294 3.32 19.70 25.44
CA LYS A 294 3.03 20.72 26.47
C LYS A 294 2.28 21.90 25.89
N ALA A 295 2.70 22.40 24.72
CA ALA A 295 2.01 23.49 24.02
C ALA A 295 0.55 23.13 23.70
N LEU A 296 0.31 21.94 23.14
CA LEU A 296 -1.04 21.47 22.83
C LEU A 296 -1.88 21.18 24.08
N GLN A 297 -1.29 20.81 25.21
CA GLN A 297 -2.01 20.64 26.48
C GLN A 297 -2.49 21.99 27.04
N VAL A 298 -1.65 23.02 26.97
CA VAL A 298 -2.04 24.40 27.37
C VAL A 298 -3.16 24.87 26.46
N LEU A 299 -3.02 24.72 25.15
CA LEU A 299 -4.06 25.11 24.18
C LEU A 299 -5.39 24.41 24.45
N ARG A 300 -5.34 23.10 24.78
CA ARG A 300 -6.55 22.33 25.13
C ARG A 300 -7.25 22.87 26.37
N HIS A 301 -6.50 23.36 27.37
CA HIS A 301 -7.05 23.96 28.57
C HIS A 301 -7.71 25.29 28.25
N GLN A 302 -7.08 26.16 27.47
CA GLN A 302 -7.65 27.44 27.02
C GLN A 302 -8.97 27.24 26.27
N VAL A 303 -9.04 26.25 25.33
CA VAL A 303 -10.29 25.93 24.62
C VAL A 303 -11.38 25.43 25.60
N HIS A 304 -11.01 24.75 26.68
CA HIS A 304 -11.97 24.26 27.66
C HIS A 304 -12.52 25.38 28.57
N GLU A 305 -11.69 26.34 28.96
CA GLU A 305 -12.13 27.48 29.79
C GLU A 305 -13.06 28.42 29.06
N SER A 306 -12.96 28.53 27.74
CA SER A 306 -13.86 29.34 26.92
C SER A 306 -15.30 28.77 26.77
N ASP A 307 -15.57 27.56 27.31
CA ASP A 307 -16.82 26.80 27.10
C ASP A 307 -18.00 27.21 28.04
N GLN A 308 -17.87 28.27 28.81
CA GLN A 308 -18.80 28.59 29.93
C GLN A 308 -20.01 29.45 29.58
N SER A 309 -20.31 29.83 28.35
CA SER A 309 -21.46 30.66 27.98
C SER A 309 -22.53 29.87 27.21
N SER A 310 -23.81 30.27 27.42
CA SER A 310 -24.97 29.75 26.65
C SER A 310 -24.74 29.99 25.14
N ILE A 311 -24.38 28.97 24.38
CA ILE A 311 -23.88 29.07 23.01
C ILE A 311 -24.82 28.31 22.10
N ALA A 312 -24.98 28.81 20.85
CA ALA A 312 -25.76 28.16 19.81
C ALA A 312 -25.23 26.72 19.53
N PRO A 313 -26.09 25.77 19.10
CA PRO A 313 -25.69 24.36 18.88
C PRO A 313 -24.51 24.18 17.96
N LEU A 314 -24.39 24.95 16.89
CA LEU A 314 -23.28 24.88 15.94
C LEU A 314 -21.97 25.38 16.56
N ASP A 315 -22.00 26.44 17.38
CA ASP A 315 -20.81 26.94 18.07
C ASP A 315 -20.29 25.96 19.12
N GLN A 316 -21.18 25.34 19.89
CA GLN A 316 -20.78 24.27 20.81
C GLN A 316 -20.12 23.11 20.05
N ARG A 317 -20.67 22.76 18.88
CA ARG A 317 -20.08 21.70 18.06
C ARG A 317 -18.73 22.11 17.48
N LEU A 318 -18.55 23.37 17.06
CA LEU A 318 -17.26 23.89 16.60
C LEU A 318 -16.21 23.78 17.72
N ARG A 319 -16.50 24.29 18.91
CA ARG A 319 -15.59 24.27 20.08
C ARG A 319 -15.24 22.84 20.50
N LEU A 320 -16.24 21.95 20.55
CA LEU A 320 -15.99 20.54 20.82
C LEU A 320 -15.08 19.90 19.75
N GLY A 321 -15.31 20.22 18.47
CA GLY A 321 -14.48 19.75 17.36
C GLY A 321 -13.04 20.25 17.43
N LEU A 322 -12.81 21.49 17.83
CA LEU A 322 -11.47 22.03 18.09
C LEU A 322 -10.76 21.25 19.21
N ARG A 323 -11.46 20.99 20.33
CA ARG A 323 -10.95 20.20 21.45
C ARG A 323 -10.65 18.75 21.05
N GLU A 324 -11.49 18.16 20.19
CA GLU A 324 -11.26 16.83 19.61
C GLU A 324 -10.02 16.81 18.71
N SER A 325 -9.80 17.86 17.90
CA SER A 325 -8.61 17.98 17.04
C SER A 325 -7.33 17.98 17.86
N ILE A 326 -7.28 18.81 18.93
CA ILE A 326 -6.13 18.84 19.84
C ILE A 326 -5.94 17.47 20.52
N GLY A 327 -7.05 16.82 20.93
CA GLY A 327 -7.01 15.49 21.51
C GLY A 327 -6.44 14.43 20.56
N HIS A 328 -6.79 14.49 19.27
CA HIS A 328 -6.22 13.61 18.25
C HIS A 328 -4.72 13.88 18.06
N ALA A 329 -4.30 15.14 17.99
CA ALA A 329 -2.90 15.54 17.88
C ALA A 329 -2.06 15.03 19.06
N LEU A 330 -2.56 15.13 20.28
CA LEU A 330 -1.87 14.59 21.48
C LEU A 330 -1.66 13.07 21.38
N VAL A 331 -2.68 12.32 20.94
CA VAL A 331 -2.57 10.87 20.74
C VAL A 331 -1.61 10.51 19.60
N MET A 332 -1.53 11.38 18.55
CA MET A 332 -0.55 11.20 17.48
C MET A 332 0.88 11.34 18.00
N LEU A 333 1.15 12.33 18.86
CA LEU A 333 2.44 12.50 19.52
C LEU A 333 2.78 11.32 20.45
N ASP A 334 1.80 10.80 21.20
CA ASP A 334 1.99 9.60 22.04
C ASP A 334 2.31 8.36 21.19
N ALA A 335 1.63 8.20 20.06
CA ALA A 335 1.89 7.10 19.13
C ALA A 335 3.29 7.20 18.51
N ARG A 336 3.73 8.40 18.13
CA ARG A 336 5.09 8.65 17.64
C ARG A 336 6.15 8.29 18.68
N GLU A 337 5.92 8.68 19.93
CA GLU A 337 6.85 8.34 21.03
C GLU A 337 6.88 6.83 21.26
N ALA A 338 5.74 6.15 21.17
CA ALA A 338 5.64 4.70 21.25
C ALA A 338 6.31 3.98 20.06
N ILE A 339 6.37 4.58 18.87
CA ILE A 339 7.14 4.04 17.73
C ILE A 339 8.63 4.09 18.05
N ALA A 340 9.13 5.19 18.64
CA ALA A 340 10.53 5.35 19.00
C ALA A 340 10.92 4.46 20.19
N ALA A 341 10.09 4.42 21.25
CA ALA A 341 10.34 3.73 22.51
C ALA A 341 9.13 2.88 22.96
N PRO A 342 8.86 1.73 22.34
CA PRO A 342 7.62 0.95 22.55
C PRO A 342 7.41 0.42 23.97
N GLY A 343 8.47 0.33 24.77
CA GLY A 343 8.37 -0.18 26.15
C GLY A 343 7.71 0.78 27.14
N ARG A 344 7.64 2.07 26.82
CA ARG A 344 7.12 3.13 27.70
C ARG A 344 5.60 3.33 27.58
N HIS A 345 5.01 2.98 26.43
CA HIS A 345 3.59 3.22 26.16
C HIS A 345 2.86 1.92 25.76
N LYS A 346 1.91 1.49 26.59
CA LYS A 346 1.05 0.32 26.28
C LYS A 346 -0.16 0.76 25.45
N LEU A 347 0.05 1.07 24.18
CA LEU A 347 -1.05 1.39 23.27
C LEU A 347 -1.80 0.12 22.86
N ARG A 348 -3.13 0.13 23.07
CA ARG A 348 -4.02 -0.90 22.55
C ARG A 348 -4.43 -0.54 21.14
N SER A 349 -4.19 -1.41 20.20
CA SER A 349 -4.62 -1.26 18.80
C SER A 349 -5.09 -2.59 18.26
N THR A 350 -6.17 -2.54 17.49
CA THR A 350 -6.61 -3.65 16.66
C THR A 350 -5.93 -3.57 15.29
N PRO A 351 -5.60 -4.70 14.65
CA PRO A 351 -5.04 -4.71 13.31
C PRO A 351 -5.92 -3.94 12.32
N LEU A 352 -5.32 -3.29 11.34
CA LEU A 352 -6.07 -2.72 10.23
C LEU A 352 -6.67 -3.84 9.38
N ALA A 353 -7.96 -3.75 9.14
CA ALA A 353 -8.65 -4.70 8.27
C ALA A 353 -8.52 -4.21 6.83
N TRP A 354 -7.80 -4.95 5.99
CA TRP A 354 -7.59 -4.62 4.58
C TRP A 354 -8.85 -4.82 3.74
N HIS A 355 -9.12 -3.89 2.85
CA HIS A 355 -10.15 -4.06 1.83
C HIS A 355 -9.67 -5.07 0.78
N ARG A 356 -10.40 -6.18 0.64
CA ARG A 356 -10.10 -7.24 -0.34
C ARG A 356 -10.91 -7.02 -1.61
N ASP A 357 -10.25 -6.69 -2.72
CA ASP A 357 -10.91 -6.57 -4.01
C ASP A 357 -10.89 -7.90 -4.79
N HIS A 358 -11.89 -8.72 -4.55
CA HIS A 358 -12.05 -10.03 -5.19
C HIS A 358 -12.14 -9.95 -6.72
N LEU A 359 -12.71 -8.89 -7.30
CA LEU A 359 -12.78 -8.73 -8.75
C LEU A 359 -11.42 -8.48 -9.36
N ALA A 360 -10.65 -7.56 -8.78
CA ALA A 360 -9.28 -7.30 -9.23
C ALA A 360 -8.42 -8.56 -9.10
N ALA A 361 -8.55 -9.29 -7.98
CA ALA A 361 -7.84 -10.56 -7.77
C ALA A 361 -8.22 -11.62 -8.80
N SER A 362 -9.51 -11.76 -9.16
CA SER A 362 -9.96 -12.70 -10.19
C SER A 362 -9.42 -12.34 -11.58
N ILE A 363 -9.45 -11.06 -11.96
CA ILE A 363 -8.89 -10.61 -13.25
C ILE A 363 -7.39 -10.89 -13.32
N ASN A 364 -6.65 -10.63 -12.24
CA ASN A 364 -5.23 -10.91 -12.16
C ASN A 364 -4.93 -12.42 -12.29
N ALA A 365 -5.73 -13.26 -11.61
CA ALA A 365 -5.61 -14.70 -11.67
C ALA A 365 -5.86 -15.24 -13.09
N ILE A 366 -6.97 -14.83 -13.71
CA ILE A 366 -7.33 -15.23 -15.07
C ILE A 366 -6.25 -14.79 -16.06
N ARG A 367 -5.75 -13.57 -15.97
CA ARG A 367 -4.67 -13.06 -16.82
C ARG A 367 -3.41 -13.88 -16.70
N SER A 368 -2.95 -14.19 -15.46
CA SER A 368 -1.75 -15.00 -15.25
C SER A 368 -1.92 -16.43 -15.73
N GLY A 369 -3.11 -17.02 -15.53
CA GLY A 369 -3.41 -18.36 -16.01
C GLY A 369 -3.46 -18.44 -17.55
N LEU A 370 -4.13 -17.49 -18.20
CA LEU A 370 -4.19 -17.43 -19.67
C LEU A 370 -2.82 -17.18 -20.29
N LEU A 371 -2.00 -16.31 -19.69
CA LEU A 371 -0.62 -16.09 -20.15
C LEU A 371 0.22 -17.35 -20.04
N PHE A 372 0.16 -18.04 -18.89
CA PHE A 372 0.86 -19.29 -18.69
C PHE A 372 0.39 -20.37 -19.69
N ALA A 373 -0.93 -20.54 -19.85
CA ALA A 373 -1.49 -21.51 -20.78
C ALA A 373 -1.07 -21.23 -22.24
N LEU A 374 -1.03 -19.95 -22.65
CA LEU A 374 -0.55 -19.54 -23.97
C LEU A 374 0.92 -19.93 -24.18
N LEU A 375 1.78 -19.60 -23.22
CA LEU A 375 3.22 -19.92 -23.31
C LEU A 375 3.47 -21.43 -23.20
N ALA A 376 2.67 -22.17 -22.43
CA ALA A 376 2.74 -23.63 -22.34
C ALA A 376 2.33 -24.28 -23.67
N THR A 377 1.26 -23.77 -24.29
CA THR A 377 0.85 -24.25 -25.65
C THR A 377 1.95 -23.98 -26.69
N PHE A 378 2.51 -22.75 -26.64
CA PHE A 378 3.64 -22.40 -27.51
C PHE A 378 4.82 -23.35 -27.31
N TRP A 379 5.19 -23.65 -26.07
CA TRP A 379 6.25 -24.61 -25.74
C TRP A 379 5.98 -26.02 -26.30
N ILE A 380 4.74 -26.51 -26.14
CA ILE A 380 4.38 -27.87 -26.67
C ILE A 380 4.45 -27.92 -28.18
N VAL A 381 3.88 -26.88 -28.86
CA VAL A 381 3.80 -26.86 -30.33
C VAL A 381 5.16 -26.68 -30.99
N THR A 382 6.03 -25.84 -30.42
CA THR A 382 7.34 -25.54 -30.99
C THR A 382 8.44 -26.54 -30.56
N ALA A 383 8.22 -27.29 -29.47
CA ALA A 383 9.23 -28.11 -28.81
C ALA A 383 10.54 -27.36 -28.47
N TRP A 384 10.46 -26.01 -28.34
CA TRP A 384 11.62 -25.16 -28.07
C TRP A 384 11.96 -25.16 -26.59
N ASN A 385 13.10 -25.73 -26.21
CA ASN A 385 13.50 -25.88 -24.81
C ASN A 385 13.62 -24.57 -24.07
N SER A 386 14.11 -23.50 -24.69
CA SER A 386 14.26 -22.18 -24.04
C SER A 386 12.93 -21.48 -23.75
N ALA A 387 11.81 -21.99 -24.32
CA ALA A 387 10.47 -21.47 -23.98
C ALA A 387 10.13 -21.59 -22.48
N MET A 388 10.78 -22.54 -21.77
CA MET A 388 10.66 -22.63 -20.30
C MET A 388 11.04 -21.34 -19.58
N ILE A 389 12.05 -20.62 -20.07
CA ILE A 389 12.46 -19.30 -19.53
C ILE A 389 11.35 -18.26 -19.76
N ALA A 390 10.72 -18.25 -20.94
CA ALA A 390 9.60 -17.38 -21.22
C ALA A 390 8.39 -17.68 -20.31
N MET A 391 8.08 -18.94 -20.04
CA MET A 391 7.04 -19.38 -19.12
C MET A 391 7.34 -18.94 -17.68
N MET A 392 8.59 -19.08 -17.23
CA MET A 392 9.04 -18.62 -15.91
C MET A 392 8.85 -17.12 -15.76
N LEU A 393 9.32 -16.33 -16.71
CA LEU A 393 9.20 -14.88 -16.68
C LEU A 393 7.74 -14.42 -16.79
N GLY A 394 6.95 -15.08 -17.64
CA GLY A 394 5.52 -14.86 -17.78
C GLY A 394 4.80 -15.03 -16.44
N THR A 395 5.02 -16.15 -15.76
CA THR A 395 4.43 -16.45 -14.45
C THR A 395 4.92 -15.47 -13.39
N LEU A 396 6.24 -15.25 -13.30
CA LEU A 396 6.86 -14.37 -12.31
C LEU A 396 6.33 -12.94 -12.43
N PHE A 397 6.47 -12.31 -13.59
CA PHE A 397 6.18 -10.90 -13.76
C PHE A 397 4.69 -10.59 -13.91
N SER A 398 3.87 -11.50 -14.43
CA SER A 398 2.41 -11.31 -14.44
C SER A 398 1.83 -11.26 -13.03
N ALA A 399 2.32 -12.10 -12.11
CA ALA A 399 1.90 -12.08 -10.72
C ALA A 399 2.56 -10.94 -9.91
N PHE A 400 3.85 -10.65 -10.15
CA PHE A 400 4.60 -9.63 -9.44
C PHE A 400 4.09 -8.20 -9.69
N PHE A 401 3.70 -7.90 -10.93
CA PHE A 401 3.18 -6.58 -11.29
C PHE A 401 1.65 -6.47 -11.19
N ALA A 402 0.94 -7.56 -10.96
CA ALA A 402 -0.52 -7.61 -10.91
C ALA A 402 -1.13 -6.63 -9.89
N SER A 403 -0.48 -6.43 -8.75
CA SER A 403 -0.93 -5.58 -7.67
C SER A 403 -0.48 -4.11 -7.78
N ARG A 404 0.28 -3.76 -8.81
CA ARG A 404 0.75 -2.39 -9.03
C ARG A 404 -0.31 -1.52 -9.69
N GLU A 405 -0.30 -0.23 -9.39
CA GLU A 405 -1.28 0.73 -9.91
C GLU A 405 -1.24 0.86 -11.43
N ASN A 406 -0.03 0.95 -11.99
CA ASN A 406 0.18 0.97 -13.44
C ASN A 406 1.11 -0.19 -13.85
N PRO A 407 0.57 -1.41 -14.02
CA PRO A 407 1.39 -2.58 -14.34
C PRO A 407 2.06 -2.47 -15.72
N VAL A 408 1.42 -1.81 -16.68
CA VAL A 408 1.99 -1.61 -18.03
C VAL A 408 3.23 -0.72 -17.98
N ALA A 409 3.17 0.40 -17.27
CA ALA A 409 4.31 1.32 -17.16
C ALA A 409 5.52 0.65 -16.47
N ILE A 410 5.29 -0.06 -15.37
CA ILE A 410 6.36 -0.77 -14.64
C ILE A 410 6.95 -1.88 -15.50
N THR A 411 6.11 -2.67 -16.17
CA THR A 411 6.59 -3.73 -17.06
C THR A 411 7.41 -3.15 -18.22
N MET A 412 7.02 -1.98 -18.75
CA MET A 412 7.78 -1.30 -19.81
C MET A 412 9.12 -0.76 -19.29
N MET A 413 9.21 -0.28 -18.05
CA MET A 413 10.49 0.08 -17.42
C MET A 413 11.40 -1.16 -17.32
N PHE A 414 10.86 -2.29 -16.89
CA PHE A 414 11.58 -3.56 -16.85
C PHE A 414 12.01 -4.03 -18.23
N TYR A 415 11.16 -3.87 -19.24
CA TYR A 415 11.49 -4.21 -20.64
C TYR A 415 12.69 -3.40 -21.16
N LYS A 416 12.71 -2.09 -20.92
CA LYS A 416 13.84 -1.24 -21.31
C LYS A 416 15.12 -1.58 -20.53
N GLY A 417 15.01 -1.88 -19.23
CA GLY A 417 16.16 -2.34 -18.43
C GLY A 417 16.73 -3.67 -18.91
N MET A 418 15.86 -4.60 -19.32
CA MET A 418 16.24 -5.87 -19.95
C MET A 418 17.01 -5.64 -21.26
N LEU A 419 16.52 -4.76 -22.13
CA LEU A 419 17.23 -4.47 -23.39
C LEU A 419 18.64 -3.92 -23.13
N ALA A 420 18.82 -3.10 -22.10
CA ALA A 420 20.15 -2.61 -21.70
C ALA A 420 21.02 -3.71 -21.08
N ALA A 421 20.42 -4.73 -20.47
CA ALA A 421 21.15 -5.84 -19.88
C ALA A 421 21.74 -6.80 -20.96
N ILE A 422 21.14 -6.91 -22.16
CA ILE A 422 21.59 -7.82 -23.21
C ILE A 422 23.05 -7.57 -23.60
N PRO A 423 23.46 -6.37 -24.07
CA PRO A 423 24.85 -6.12 -24.41
C PRO A 423 25.80 -6.21 -23.21
N SER A 424 25.35 -5.84 -22.03
CA SER A 424 26.12 -5.97 -20.79
C SER A 424 26.38 -7.45 -20.43
N ALA A 425 25.35 -8.29 -20.46
CA ALA A 425 25.46 -9.70 -20.17
C ALA A 425 26.34 -10.45 -21.22
N PHE A 426 26.27 -10.01 -22.48
CA PHE A 426 27.17 -10.54 -23.52
C PHE A 426 28.63 -10.18 -23.24
N LEU A 427 28.90 -8.88 -23.02
CA LEU A 427 30.28 -8.42 -22.81
C LEU A 427 30.87 -9.00 -21.51
N PHE A 428 30.21 -8.76 -20.38
CA PHE A 428 30.72 -9.17 -19.07
C PHE A 428 30.54 -10.68 -18.81
N GLY A 429 29.40 -11.24 -19.18
CA GLY A 429 29.03 -12.63 -18.87
C GLY A 429 29.56 -13.67 -19.85
N HIS A 430 29.83 -13.32 -21.11
CA HIS A 430 30.29 -14.30 -22.13
C HIS A 430 31.70 -13.97 -22.62
N VAL A 431 32.01 -12.72 -22.97
CA VAL A 431 33.33 -12.38 -23.50
C VAL A 431 34.38 -12.28 -22.40
N LEU A 432 34.14 -11.49 -21.36
CA LEU A 432 35.15 -11.28 -20.31
C LEU A 432 35.21 -12.44 -19.30
N LEU A 433 34.06 -13.01 -18.93
CA LEU A 433 34.00 -14.06 -17.95
C LEU A 433 34.56 -15.39 -18.45
N SER A 434 34.58 -15.64 -19.79
CA SER A 434 35.23 -16.83 -20.40
C SER A 434 36.75 -16.86 -20.15
N GLN A 435 37.35 -15.70 -19.81
CA GLN A 435 38.78 -15.58 -19.50
C GLN A 435 39.06 -15.54 -17.98
N ALA A 436 38.03 -15.64 -17.13
CA ALA A 436 38.18 -15.53 -15.71
C ALA A 436 38.73 -16.82 -15.08
N ASN A 437 39.84 -16.68 -14.35
CA ASN A 437 40.44 -17.74 -13.58
C ASN A 437 40.14 -17.54 -12.07
N GLY A 438 39.18 -18.29 -11.55
CA GLY A 438 38.82 -18.32 -10.16
C GLY A 438 37.78 -17.25 -9.75
N PHE A 439 37.25 -17.42 -8.53
CA PHE A 439 36.16 -16.62 -8.00
C PHE A 439 36.45 -15.11 -7.88
N PRO A 440 37.65 -14.66 -7.45
CA PRO A 440 37.90 -13.21 -7.35
C PRO A 440 37.71 -12.47 -8.67
N MET A 441 38.20 -13.04 -9.78
CA MET A 441 38.05 -12.44 -11.10
C MET A 441 36.61 -12.48 -11.58
N LEU A 442 35.89 -13.59 -11.34
CA LEU A 442 34.46 -13.70 -11.59
C LEU A 442 33.69 -12.61 -10.79
N ALA A 443 33.98 -12.44 -9.51
CA ALA A 443 33.33 -11.44 -8.66
C ALA A 443 33.57 -10.01 -9.13
N MET A 444 34.78 -9.69 -9.61
CA MET A 444 35.09 -8.37 -10.16
C MET A 444 34.34 -8.12 -11.50
N LEU A 445 34.46 -9.04 -12.45
CA LEU A 445 33.89 -8.86 -13.78
C LEU A 445 32.36 -8.86 -13.72
N PHE A 446 31.76 -9.81 -13.04
CA PHE A 446 30.31 -9.93 -12.96
C PHE A 446 29.67 -8.98 -11.93
N GLY A 447 30.40 -8.68 -10.84
CA GLY A 447 29.96 -7.74 -9.80
C GLY A 447 29.87 -6.29 -10.29
N THR A 448 30.72 -5.89 -11.25
CA THR A 448 30.76 -4.53 -11.78
C THR A 448 29.43 -4.08 -12.42
N PRO A 449 28.86 -4.79 -13.42
CA PRO A 449 27.57 -4.39 -13.99
C PRO A 449 26.43 -4.49 -12.97
N LEU A 450 26.46 -5.42 -12.04
CA LEU A 450 25.48 -5.52 -10.98
C LEU A 450 25.55 -4.31 -10.00
N PHE A 451 26.76 -3.92 -9.60
CA PHE A 451 26.98 -2.76 -8.76
C PHE A 451 26.46 -1.47 -9.44
N LEU A 452 26.78 -1.28 -10.72
CA LEU A 452 26.30 -0.12 -11.49
C LEU A 452 24.77 -0.12 -11.59
N GLY A 453 24.15 -1.27 -11.89
CA GLY A 453 22.70 -1.40 -11.89
C GLY A 453 22.08 -1.07 -10.54
N LEU A 454 22.62 -1.59 -9.44
CA LEU A 454 22.11 -1.37 -8.08
C LEU A 454 22.28 0.06 -7.59
N LEU A 455 23.31 0.77 -8.04
CA LEU A 455 23.52 2.19 -7.73
C LEU A 455 22.33 3.04 -8.20
N GLY A 456 21.82 2.77 -9.40
CA GLY A 456 20.65 3.45 -9.96
C GLY A 456 19.32 2.98 -9.38
N ALA A 457 19.28 1.85 -8.67
CA ALA A 457 18.05 1.28 -8.11
C ALA A 457 17.51 2.02 -6.87
N THR A 458 18.29 2.93 -6.29
CA THR A 458 17.87 3.72 -5.11
C THR A 458 17.04 4.95 -5.46
N ASN A 459 17.09 5.42 -6.68
CA ASN A 459 16.30 6.56 -7.14
C ASN A 459 14.94 6.07 -7.68
N PRO A 460 13.80 6.53 -7.18
CA PRO A 460 12.46 6.11 -7.62
C PRO A 460 12.25 6.22 -9.14
N ALA A 461 12.82 7.24 -9.79
CA ALA A 461 12.67 7.45 -11.23
C ALA A 461 13.43 6.44 -12.09
N THR A 462 14.53 5.86 -11.58
CA THR A 462 15.38 4.91 -12.32
C THR A 462 15.31 3.48 -11.77
N MET A 463 14.69 3.28 -10.60
CA MET A 463 14.64 2.01 -9.88
C MET A 463 14.19 0.83 -10.75
N GLY A 464 13.11 0.99 -11.51
CA GLY A 464 12.56 -0.09 -12.34
C GLY A 464 13.51 -0.53 -13.45
N TYR A 465 14.17 0.43 -14.12
CA TYR A 465 15.15 0.15 -15.17
C TYR A 465 16.40 -0.53 -14.62
N CYS A 466 16.92 -0.01 -13.53
CA CYS A 466 18.19 -0.44 -12.95
C CYS A 466 18.06 -1.80 -12.24
N LEU A 467 16.95 -2.04 -11.57
CA LEU A 467 16.66 -3.35 -10.98
C LEU A 467 16.48 -4.42 -12.06
N ALA A 468 15.75 -4.12 -13.13
CA ALA A 468 15.61 -5.00 -14.28
C ALA A 468 16.97 -5.30 -14.93
N PHE A 469 17.80 -4.28 -15.14
CA PHE A 469 19.15 -4.45 -15.66
C PHE A 469 19.96 -5.45 -14.84
N ALA A 470 19.97 -5.31 -13.51
CA ALA A 470 20.70 -6.25 -12.64
C ALA A 470 20.14 -7.67 -12.69
N ILE A 471 18.81 -7.84 -12.61
CA ILE A 471 18.15 -9.16 -12.66
C ILE A 471 18.40 -9.87 -13.98
N PHE A 472 18.27 -9.16 -15.11
CA PHE A 472 18.45 -9.78 -16.42
C PHE A 472 19.91 -10.03 -16.76
N ASN A 473 20.89 -9.26 -16.21
CA ASN A 473 22.30 -9.67 -16.29
C ASN A 473 22.54 -11.03 -15.63
N ILE A 474 21.95 -11.28 -14.45
CA ILE A 474 22.06 -12.57 -13.76
C ILE A 474 21.45 -13.69 -14.61
N LEU A 475 20.22 -13.47 -15.10
CA LEU A 475 19.47 -14.47 -15.84
C LEU A 475 20.08 -14.82 -17.20
N LEU A 476 20.66 -13.84 -17.90
CA LEU A 476 21.29 -14.06 -19.21
C LEU A 476 22.68 -14.67 -19.09
N THR A 477 23.42 -14.38 -18.02
CA THR A 477 24.75 -14.94 -17.78
C THR A 477 24.68 -16.32 -17.13
N MET A 478 23.76 -16.56 -16.18
CA MET A 478 23.60 -17.80 -15.40
C MET A 478 24.94 -18.34 -14.84
N PRO A 479 25.63 -17.56 -13.97
CA PRO A 479 26.93 -18.00 -13.43
C PRO A 479 26.78 -19.30 -12.62
N GLY A 480 27.68 -20.27 -12.89
CA GLY A 480 27.66 -21.59 -12.25
C GLY A 480 28.98 -22.35 -12.46
N ASN A 481 29.09 -23.54 -11.87
CA ASN A 481 30.30 -24.37 -11.98
C ASN A 481 30.52 -24.92 -13.41
N GLY A 482 29.48 -25.06 -14.19
CA GLY A 482 29.54 -25.49 -15.60
C GLY A 482 28.94 -24.40 -16.50
N MET A 483 29.68 -23.34 -16.77
CA MET A 483 29.19 -22.23 -17.63
C MET A 483 29.27 -22.61 -19.11
N ASP A 484 28.17 -22.39 -19.83
CA ASP A 484 28.11 -22.49 -21.28
C ASP A 484 28.28 -21.11 -21.92
N PHE A 485 29.40 -20.89 -22.60
CA PHE A 485 29.72 -19.63 -23.28
C PHE A 485 29.35 -19.67 -24.77
N SER A 486 28.58 -20.68 -25.22
CA SER A 486 28.14 -20.73 -26.61
C SER A 486 27.19 -19.58 -26.95
N PHE A 487 27.41 -18.98 -28.12
CA PHE A 487 26.56 -17.89 -28.61
C PHE A 487 25.12 -18.37 -28.84
N ASP A 488 24.93 -19.60 -29.28
CA ASP A 488 23.60 -20.18 -29.54
C ASP A 488 22.76 -20.26 -28.27
N SER A 489 23.34 -20.72 -27.16
CA SER A 489 22.67 -20.77 -25.86
C SER A 489 22.33 -19.37 -25.34
N PHE A 490 23.25 -18.42 -25.51
CA PHE A 490 23.01 -17.03 -25.16
C PHE A 490 21.88 -16.41 -25.99
N ALA A 491 21.92 -16.55 -27.31
CA ALA A 491 20.93 -16.02 -28.23
C ALA A 491 19.53 -16.62 -27.93
N ASN A 492 19.44 -17.95 -27.71
CA ASN A 492 18.20 -18.61 -27.33
C ASN A 492 17.63 -18.07 -25.98
N ARG A 493 18.49 -17.81 -24.99
CA ARG A 493 18.08 -17.20 -23.72
C ARG A 493 17.54 -15.78 -23.93
N VAL A 494 18.24 -14.97 -24.73
CA VAL A 494 17.80 -13.60 -25.06
C VAL A 494 16.42 -13.61 -25.72
N VAL A 495 16.22 -14.45 -26.73
CA VAL A 495 14.93 -14.57 -27.44
C VAL A 495 13.83 -14.99 -26.47
N ALA A 496 14.08 -15.97 -25.61
CA ALA A 496 13.11 -16.44 -24.61
C ALA A 496 12.71 -15.34 -23.61
N VAL A 497 13.70 -14.58 -23.14
CA VAL A 497 13.47 -13.45 -22.22
C VAL A 497 12.65 -12.35 -22.89
N VAL A 498 12.99 -11.98 -24.13
CA VAL A 498 12.24 -10.97 -24.91
C VAL A 498 10.79 -11.42 -25.15
N ILE A 499 10.58 -12.66 -25.61
CA ILE A 499 9.24 -13.21 -25.82
C ILE A 499 8.46 -13.20 -24.50
N GLY A 500 9.02 -13.74 -23.42
CA GLY A 500 8.37 -13.82 -22.13
C GLY A 500 7.88 -12.46 -21.63
N LEU A 501 8.76 -11.45 -21.65
CA LEU A 501 8.43 -10.12 -21.16
C LEU A 501 7.48 -9.36 -22.10
N THR A 502 7.60 -9.57 -23.42
CA THR A 502 6.66 -9.02 -24.42
C THR A 502 5.26 -9.58 -24.19
N CYS A 503 5.12 -10.88 -23.95
CA CYS A 503 3.84 -11.51 -23.62
C CYS A 503 3.24 -10.97 -22.33
N VAL A 504 4.06 -10.64 -21.30
CA VAL A 504 3.58 -9.96 -20.07
C VAL A 504 3.04 -8.57 -20.39
N VAL A 505 3.75 -7.75 -21.18
CA VAL A 505 3.27 -6.42 -21.59
C VAL A 505 1.95 -6.54 -22.34
N MET A 506 1.85 -7.47 -23.27
CA MET A 506 0.63 -7.71 -24.04
C MET A 506 -0.52 -8.20 -23.16
N ALA A 507 -0.27 -9.09 -22.21
CA ALA A 507 -1.28 -9.56 -21.27
C ALA A 507 -1.87 -8.40 -20.43
N PHE A 508 -1.04 -7.47 -19.97
CA PHE A 508 -1.53 -6.27 -19.24
C PHE A 508 -2.27 -5.28 -20.13
N ARG A 509 -1.93 -5.18 -21.42
CA ARG A 509 -2.62 -4.30 -22.38
C ARG A 509 -3.96 -4.88 -22.84
N LEU A 510 -4.01 -6.19 -23.13
CA LEU A 510 -5.21 -6.85 -23.63
C LEU A 510 -6.23 -7.17 -22.53
N LEU A 511 -5.75 -7.49 -21.33
CA LEU A 511 -6.56 -7.79 -20.16
C LEU A 511 -6.26 -6.77 -19.03
N PRO A 512 -6.69 -5.51 -19.21
CA PRO A 512 -6.48 -4.49 -18.19
C PRO A 512 -7.25 -4.84 -16.92
N GLY A 513 -6.74 -4.38 -15.79
CA GLY A 513 -7.45 -4.47 -14.50
C GLY A 513 -8.76 -3.67 -14.52
N PRO A 514 -9.58 -3.78 -13.45
CA PRO A 514 -10.84 -3.05 -13.39
C PRO A 514 -10.56 -1.55 -13.55
N GLY A 515 -11.24 -0.93 -14.53
CA GLY A 515 -11.07 0.47 -14.86
C GLY A 515 -11.31 1.38 -13.64
N ALA A 516 -10.68 2.55 -13.62
CA ALA A 516 -10.74 3.51 -12.52
C ALA A 516 -12.18 3.83 -12.10
N ARG A 517 -13.11 3.98 -13.06
CA ARG A 517 -14.54 4.22 -12.79
C ARG A 517 -15.21 3.08 -12.03
N LEU A 518 -14.92 1.82 -12.39
CA LEU A 518 -15.51 0.65 -11.73
C LEU A 518 -14.93 0.49 -10.31
N ARG A 519 -13.60 0.65 -10.15
CA ARG A 519 -12.94 0.61 -8.85
C ARG A 519 -13.50 1.67 -7.91
N ARG A 520 -13.65 2.91 -8.39
CA ARG A 520 -14.29 4.02 -7.67
C ARG A 520 -15.71 3.67 -7.21
N ARG A 521 -16.59 3.23 -8.12
CA ARG A 521 -17.98 2.84 -7.77
C ARG A 521 -18.01 1.77 -6.69
N ARG A 522 -17.11 0.80 -6.74
CA ARG A 522 -17.04 -0.28 -5.75
C ARG A 522 -16.54 0.20 -4.39
N LEU A 523 -15.55 1.11 -4.36
CA LEU A 523 -15.08 1.71 -3.11
C LEU A 523 -16.19 2.53 -2.45
N ILE A 524 -16.89 3.37 -3.19
CA ILE A 524 -18.02 4.15 -2.69
C ILE A 524 -19.13 3.22 -2.15
N LYS A 525 -19.50 2.21 -2.92
CA LYS A 525 -20.51 1.22 -2.49
C LYS A 525 -20.06 0.49 -1.21
N ALA A 526 -18.79 0.13 -1.12
CA ALA A 526 -18.25 -0.54 0.07
C ALA A 526 -18.24 0.37 1.30
N ILE A 527 -17.98 1.68 1.16
CA ILE A 527 -18.10 2.65 2.25
C ILE A 527 -19.56 2.78 2.69
N SER A 528 -20.51 2.93 1.76
CA SER A 528 -21.94 3.00 2.08
C SER A 528 -22.44 1.74 2.78
N GLN A 529 -21.98 0.55 2.37
CA GLN A 529 -22.31 -0.71 3.03
C GLN A 529 -21.72 -0.84 4.43
N ASP A 530 -20.52 -0.31 4.68
CA ASP A 530 -19.95 -0.33 6.03
C ASP A 530 -20.69 0.65 6.96
N ILE A 531 -21.10 1.81 6.46
CA ILE A 531 -21.91 2.77 7.21
C ILE A 531 -23.28 2.14 7.56
N ASP A 532 -23.97 1.54 6.59
CA ASP A 532 -25.23 0.81 6.86
C ASP A 532 -25.01 -0.35 7.84
N GLY A 533 -23.90 -1.07 7.71
CA GLY A 533 -23.53 -2.15 8.63
C GLY A 533 -23.31 -1.73 10.08
N LEU A 534 -23.03 -0.45 10.34
CA LEU A 534 -22.87 0.07 11.70
C LEU A 534 -24.15 -0.07 12.53
N ARG A 535 -25.33 -0.04 11.92
CA ARG A 535 -26.60 -0.16 12.61
C ARG A 535 -26.86 -1.55 13.19
N ARG A 536 -26.37 -2.59 12.51
CA ARG A 536 -26.75 -4.00 12.77
C ARG A 536 -25.77 -4.75 13.66
N ARG A 537 -24.55 -4.27 13.87
CA ARG A 537 -23.47 -4.98 14.57
C ARG A 537 -23.34 -4.52 16.01
N SER A 538 -22.80 -5.38 16.91
CA SER A 538 -22.46 -4.97 18.27
C SER A 538 -21.45 -3.82 18.25
N ILE A 539 -21.59 -2.82 19.11
CA ILE A 539 -20.82 -1.56 19.12
C ILE A 539 -19.31 -1.82 19.12
N ARG A 540 -18.83 -2.70 20.03
CA ARG A 540 -17.39 -2.99 20.17
C ARG A 540 -16.76 -3.54 18.88
N ASN A 541 -17.45 -4.43 18.17
CA ASN A 541 -16.99 -5.00 16.91
C ASN A 541 -17.19 -4.04 15.74
N ALA A 542 -18.23 -3.19 15.78
CA ALA A 542 -18.53 -2.21 14.74
C ALA A 542 -17.45 -1.12 14.66
N GLU A 543 -17.07 -0.51 15.81
CA GLU A 543 -16.05 0.53 15.85
C GLU A 543 -14.70 0.06 15.31
N THR A 544 -14.25 -1.09 15.83
CA THR A 544 -12.95 -1.67 15.44
C THR A 544 -12.87 -1.98 13.95
N ARG A 545 -13.92 -2.59 13.42
CA ARG A 545 -13.98 -3.02 12.03
C ARG A 545 -14.16 -1.83 11.08
N PHE A 546 -15.06 -0.92 11.43
CA PHE A 546 -15.30 0.29 10.64
C PHE A 546 -14.06 1.16 10.53
N SER A 547 -13.42 1.50 11.66
CA SER A 547 -12.22 2.34 11.64
C SER A 547 -11.04 1.68 10.90
N GLY A 548 -10.92 0.34 10.95
CA GLY A 548 -9.91 -0.39 10.21
C GLY A 548 -10.16 -0.37 8.70
N HIS A 549 -11.38 -0.70 8.26
CA HIS A 549 -11.74 -0.68 6.83
C HIS A 549 -11.68 0.73 6.24
N MET A 550 -12.17 1.73 6.99
CA MET A 550 -12.17 3.12 6.51
C MET A 550 -10.76 3.66 6.36
N ALA A 551 -9.82 3.35 7.28
CA ALA A 551 -8.43 3.77 7.13
C ALA A 551 -7.81 3.24 5.82
N ASP A 552 -7.96 1.94 5.54
CA ASP A 552 -7.43 1.36 4.29
C ASP A 552 -8.10 1.95 3.04
N ARG A 553 -9.42 2.14 3.06
CA ARG A 553 -10.15 2.72 1.91
C ARG A 553 -9.78 4.18 1.67
N LEU A 554 -9.60 4.96 2.73
CA LEU A 554 -9.17 6.35 2.62
C LEU A 554 -7.79 6.46 1.96
N LEU A 555 -6.84 5.61 2.37
CA LEU A 555 -5.52 5.57 1.72
C LEU A 555 -5.62 5.18 0.23
N GLN A 556 -6.52 4.24 -0.13
CA GLN A 556 -6.77 3.89 -1.52
C GLN A 556 -7.44 5.02 -2.31
N LEU A 557 -8.38 5.74 -1.71
CA LEU A 557 -9.03 6.88 -2.36
C LEU A 557 -8.05 8.03 -2.58
N ALA A 558 -7.16 8.28 -1.62
CA ALA A 558 -6.11 9.27 -1.75
C ALA A 558 -5.17 8.97 -2.93
N GLN A 559 -4.67 7.73 -3.01
CA GLN A 559 -3.85 7.27 -4.13
C GLN A 559 -4.58 7.37 -5.47
N HIS A 560 -5.89 7.10 -5.48
CA HIS A 560 -6.70 7.21 -6.70
C HIS A 560 -6.89 8.67 -7.13
N ASP A 561 -7.15 9.58 -6.19
CA ASP A 561 -7.29 11.00 -6.47
C ASP A 561 -5.99 11.61 -7.01
N ASP A 562 -4.82 11.12 -6.56
CA ASP A 562 -3.51 11.56 -7.07
C ASP A 562 -3.30 11.33 -8.58
N MET A 563 -3.97 10.32 -9.13
CA MET A 563 -3.93 10.03 -10.56
C MET A 563 -4.89 10.87 -11.39
N LEU A 564 -5.80 11.62 -10.76
CA LEU A 564 -6.79 12.45 -11.42
C LEU A 564 -6.31 13.90 -11.55
N PRO A 565 -6.81 14.65 -12.56
CA PRO A 565 -6.67 16.09 -12.61
C PRO A 565 -7.21 16.75 -11.34
N GLU A 566 -6.71 17.93 -10.99
CA GLU A 566 -7.03 18.59 -9.72
C GLU A 566 -8.50 18.87 -9.53
N ASP A 567 -9.21 19.23 -10.60
CA ASP A 567 -10.66 19.48 -10.65
C ASP A 567 -11.54 18.24 -10.39
N GLN A 568 -10.95 17.04 -10.42
CA GLN A 568 -11.67 15.76 -10.25
C GLN A 568 -11.35 15.03 -8.95
N ARG A 569 -10.57 15.65 -8.05
CA ARG A 569 -10.07 15.05 -6.81
C ARG A 569 -11.01 15.25 -5.63
N HIS A 570 -12.13 14.54 -5.63
CA HIS A 570 -13.15 14.68 -4.57
C HIS A 570 -13.40 13.40 -3.78
N LEU A 571 -12.75 12.30 -4.15
CA LEU A 571 -13.05 11.00 -3.56
C LEU A 571 -12.52 10.86 -2.13
N PHE A 572 -11.39 11.47 -1.86
CA PHE A 572 -10.84 11.48 -0.51
C PHE A 572 -11.76 12.28 0.45
N ILE A 573 -12.33 13.40 -0.02
CA ILE A 573 -13.31 14.19 0.74
C ILE A 573 -14.55 13.35 1.06
N LEU A 574 -15.07 12.61 0.08
CA LEU A 574 -16.18 11.67 0.29
C LEU A 574 -15.84 10.64 1.38
N GLY A 575 -14.63 10.07 1.32
CA GLY A 575 -14.18 9.12 2.31
C GLY A 575 -14.05 9.72 3.72
N LEU A 576 -13.53 10.96 3.85
CA LEU A 576 -13.45 11.67 5.13
C LEU A 576 -14.83 11.97 5.71
N THR A 577 -15.77 12.41 4.85
CA THR A 577 -17.18 12.63 5.27
C THR A 577 -17.81 11.33 5.75
N GLY A 578 -17.54 10.21 5.07
CA GLY A 578 -18.00 8.88 5.51
C GLY A 578 -17.39 8.44 6.84
N LEU A 579 -16.11 8.73 7.09
CA LEU A 579 -15.45 8.45 8.37
C LEU A 579 -16.03 9.29 9.51
N ASP A 580 -16.27 10.58 9.28
CA ASP A 580 -16.87 11.47 10.24
C ASP A 580 -18.31 11.03 10.59
N LEU A 581 -19.13 10.78 9.58
CA LEU A 581 -20.50 10.28 9.74
C LEU A 581 -20.51 8.96 10.53
N GLY A 582 -19.72 7.99 10.14
CA GLY A 582 -19.69 6.70 10.85
C GLY A 582 -19.20 6.81 12.29
N THR A 583 -18.26 7.74 12.58
CA THR A 583 -17.83 8.03 13.94
C THR A 583 -18.94 8.69 14.75
N ALA A 584 -19.70 9.59 14.15
CA ALA A 584 -20.87 10.20 14.78
C ALA A 584 -21.98 9.19 15.07
N MET A 585 -22.28 8.29 14.11
CA MET A 585 -23.25 7.21 14.29
C MET A 585 -22.85 6.27 15.43
N LEU A 586 -21.57 5.91 15.55
CA LEU A 586 -21.08 5.08 16.65
C LEU A 586 -21.24 5.77 18.01
N ARG A 587 -21.01 7.09 18.10
CA ARG A 587 -21.23 7.86 19.32
C ARG A 587 -22.71 7.94 19.71
N LEU A 588 -23.59 8.13 18.72
CA LEU A 588 -25.04 8.11 18.96
C LEU A 588 -25.48 6.73 19.46
N ARG A 589 -24.97 5.66 18.90
CA ARG A 589 -25.24 4.30 19.35
C ARG A 589 -24.75 4.02 20.77
N ASP A 590 -23.54 4.41 21.09
CA ASP A 590 -22.96 4.26 22.43
C ASP A 590 -23.81 4.96 23.51
N ARG A 591 -24.51 6.03 23.10
CA ARG A 591 -25.34 6.81 24.00
C ARG A 591 -26.79 6.31 24.10
N PHE A 592 -27.38 5.83 22.99
CA PHE A 592 -28.83 5.59 22.89
C PHE A 592 -29.25 4.14 22.61
N ASP A 593 -28.32 3.23 22.25
CA ASP A 593 -28.69 1.81 21.99
C ASP A 593 -29.32 1.16 23.23
N ASP A 594 -28.85 1.50 24.44
CA ASP A 594 -29.32 0.99 25.72
C ASP A 594 -30.31 1.95 26.42
N ALA A 595 -30.87 2.92 25.72
CA ALA A 595 -31.85 3.84 26.29
C ALA A 595 -33.05 3.08 26.85
N PRO A 596 -33.53 3.42 28.07
CA PRO A 596 -34.57 2.64 28.77
C PRO A 596 -35.92 2.69 28.04
N HIS A 597 -36.24 3.83 27.41
CA HIS A 597 -37.56 4.01 26.77
C HIS A 597 -37.57 3.50 25.31
N PRO A 598 -38.57 2.71 24.90
CA PRO A 598 -38.65 2.10 23.56
C PRO A 598 -38.76 3.13 22.44
N LEU A 599 -39.43 4.29 22.69
CA LEU A 599 -39.59 5.33 21.71
C LEU A 599 -38.23 5.97 21.35
N ILE A 600 -37.37 6.26 22.35
CA ILE A 600 -36.03 6.80 22.14
C ILE A 600 -35.20 5.82 21.29
N ARG A 601 -35.26 4.52 21.58
CA ARG A 601 -34.55 3.50 20.79
C ARG A 601 -35.03 3.44 19.36
N ARG A 602 -36.34 3.55 19.13
CA ARG A 602 -36.94 3.53 17.78
C ARG A 602 -36.54 4.76 16.98
N THR A 603 -36.76 5.97 17.51
CA THR A 603 -36.41 7.22 16.82
C THR A 603 -34.90 7.33 16.59
N HIS A 604 -34.08 6.82 17.50
CA HIS A 604 -32.63 6.72 17.32
C HIS A 604 -32.27 5.78 16.15
N GLN A 605 -32.90 4.59 16.03
CA GLN A 605 -32.69 3.68 14.91
C GLN A 605 -33.14 4.28 13.58
N ASP A 606 -34.25 5.01 13.57
CA ASP A 606 -34.75 5.72 12.39
C ASP A 606 -33.76 6.80 11.95
N LEU A 607 -33.19 7.58 12.87
CA LEU A 607 -32.14 8.56 12.58
C LEU A 607 -30.88 7.90 11.98
N LEU A 608 -30.41 6.80 12.56
CA LEU A 608 -29.25 6.07 12.03
C LEU A 608 -29.50 5.53 10.61
N GLN A 609 -30.75 5.07 10.33
CA GLN A 609 -31.15 4.64 8.99
C GLN A 609 -31.14 5.80 8.01
N THR A 610 -31.70 6.93 8.39
CA THR A 610 -31.80 8.12 7.57
C THR A 610 -30.42 8.69 7.25
N LEU A 611 -29.50 8.71 8.22
CA LEU A 611 -28.11 9.11 8.02
C LEU A 611 -27.37 8.17 7.03
N ALA A 612 -27.54 6.85 7.15
CA ALA A 612 -26.93 5.90 6.24
C ALA A 612 -27.46 6.05 4.80
N ASN A 613 -28.77 6.25 4.64
CA ASN A 613 -29.40 6.49 3.35
C ASN A 613 -28.95 7.84 2.76
N GLY A 614 -28.91 8.90 3.58
CA GLY A 614 -28.45 10.21 3.19
C GLY A 614 -27.02 10.21 2.67
N PHE A 615 -26.11 9.44 3.28
CA PHE A 615 -24.76 9.27 2.74
C PHE A 615 -24.76 8.58 1.36
N ALA A 616 -25.57 7.53 1.19
CA ALA A 616 -25.66 6.83 -0.08
C ALA A 616 -26.25 7.72 -1.19
N GLU A 617 -27.23 8.55 -0.88
CA GLU A 617 -27.81 9.54 -1.79
C GLU A 617 -26.78 10.62 -2.16
N SER A 618 -26.13 11.23 -1.15
CA SER A 618 -25.10 12.28 -1.34
C SER A 618 -23.92 11.78 -2.15
N ALA A 619 -23.46 10.55 -1.93
CA ALA A 619 -22.39 9.92 -2.71
C ALA A 619 -22.77 9.71 -4.20
N ASN A 620 -24.06 9.72 -4.53
CA ASN A 620 -24.58 9.67 -5.90
C ASN A 620 -24.99 11.05 -6.46
N GLY A 621 -24.70 12.14 -5.74
CA GLY A 621 -25.01 13.51 -6.14
C GLY A 621 -26.47 13.91 -5.94
N ARG A 622 -27.19 13.23 -5.05
CA ARG A 622 -28.56 13.55 -4.67
C ARG A 622 -28.57 14.15 -3.28
N PRO A 623 -29.35 15.21 -3.01
CA PRO A 623 -29.45 15.78 -1.68
C PRO A 623 -30.04 14.75 -0.70
N PRO A 624 -29.53 14.70 0.54
CA PRO A 624 -30.10 13.83 1.57
C PRO A 624 -31.48 14.31 1.97
N GLN A 625 -32.37 13.39 2.36
CA GLN A 625 -33.74 13.70 2.75
C GLN A 625 -34.03 13.20 4.18
N GLY A 626 -34.88 13.94 4.91
CA GLY A 626 -35.46 13.50 6.18
C GLY A 626 -34.51 13.49 7.40
N ILE A 627 -33.27 14.00 7.29
CA ILE A 627 -32.29 13.96 8.41
C ILE A 627 -32.76 14.89 9.54
N ARG A 628 -33.19 16.08 9.19
CA ARG A 628 -33.69 17.09 10.18
C ARG A 628 -34.93 16.59 10.89
N GLU A 629 -35.87 16.01 10.17
CA GLU A 629 -37.11 15.46 10.74
C GLU A 629 -36.81 14.29 11.68
N ALA A 630 -35.95 13.38 11.29
CA ALA A 630 -35.54 12.26 12.15
C ALA A 630 -34.79 12.74 13.40
N GLY A 631 -33.97 13.78 13.27
CA GLY A 631 -33.31 14.44 14.39
C GLY A 631 -34.28 15.06 15.38
N GLN A 632 -35.27 15.82 14.88
CA GLN A 632 -36.32 16.44 15.70
C GLN A 632 -37.20 15.40 16.39
N GLN A 633 -37.52 14.28 15.74
CA GLN A 633 -38.27 13.19 16.37
C GLN A 633 -37.50 12.54 17.53
N LEU A 634 -36.21 12.35 17.39
CA LEU A 634 -35.36 11.84 18.47
C LEU A 634 -35.28 12.86 19.61
N GLU A 635 -35.14 14.14 19.29
CA GLU A 635 -35.10 15.22 20.25
C GLU A 635 -36.40 15.25 21.10
N ALA A 636 -37.55 15.28 20.46
CA ALA A 636 -38.86 15.27 21.13
C ALA A 636 -39.06 14.04 22.01
N ALA A 637 -38.58 12.88 21.56
CA ALA A 637 -38.61 11.65 22.35
C ALA A 637 -37.71 11.74 23.61
N ILE A 638 -36.52 12.37 23.48
CA ILE A 638 -35.60 12.57 24.61
C ILE A 638 -36.16 13.60 25.60
N GLU A 639 -36.71 14.72 25.12
CA GLU A 639 -37.31 15.74 25.97
C GLU A 639 -38.51 15.19 26.76
N THR A 640 -39.30 14.29 26.17
CA THR A 640 -40.49 13.74 26.79
C THR A 640 -40.19 12.60 27.77
N TYR A 641 -39.23 11.73 27.44
CA TYR A 641 -39.01 10.43 28.13
C TYR A 641 -37.57 10.21 28.59
N GLY A 642 -36.66 11.14 28.32
CA GLY A 642 -35.26 11.04 28.67
C GLY A 642 -34.85 11.83 29.89
N ASP A 643 -33.92 11.28 30.69
CA ASP A 643 -33.26 11.97 31.78
C ASP A 643 -31.84 12.41 31.32
N ILE A 644 -31.78 13.31 30.33
CA ILE A 644 -30.53 13.75 29.70
C ILE A 644 -30.31 15.26 29.99
N PRO A 645 -29.10 15.64 30.43
CA PRO A 645 -28.78 17.06 30.64
C PRO A 645 -29.01 17.90 29.38
N ALA A 646 -29.50 19.11 29.53
CA ALA A 646 -29.79 20.03 28.43
C ALA A 646 -28.59 20.28 27.50
N ASP A 647 -27.39 20.35 28.07
CA ASP A 647 -26.15 20.53 27.28
C ASP A 647 -25.89 19.39 26.28
N HIS A 648 -26.21 18.17 26.65
CA HIS A 648 -26.07 16.99 25.75
C HIS A 648 -27.10 17.03 24.62
N LEU A 649 -28.28 17.55 24.86
CA LEU A 649 -29.29 17.70 23.83
C LEU A 649 -28.88 18.78 22.82
N VAL A 650 -28.33 19.89 23.25
CA VAL A 650 -27.78 20.96 22.40
C VAL A 650 -26.65 20.42 21.53
N LEU A 651 -25.73 19.62 22.10
CA LEU A 651 -24.65 18.98 21.35
C LEU A 651 -25.17 17.98 20.31
N MET A 652 -26.24 17.26 20.61
CA MET A 652 -26.87 16.33 19.67
C MET A 652 -27.53 17.10 18.51
N LYS A 653 -28.26 18.18 18.79
CA LYS A 653 -28.83 19.07 17.77
C LYS A 653 -27.74 19.58 16.83
N GLY A 654 -26.68 20.16 17.38
CA GLY A 654 -25.54 20.66 16.59
C GLY A 654 -24.84 19.54 15.79
N LEU A 655 -24.79 18.30 16.29
CA LEU A 655 -24.22 17.17 15.56
C LEU A 655 -25.08 16.79 14.35
N VAL A 656 -26.40 16.64 14.52
CA VAL A 656 -27.34 16.29 13.44
C VAL A 656 -27.34 17.37 12.35
N GLU A 657 -27.44 18.63 12.74
CA GLU A 657 -27.41 19.78 11.82
C GLU A 657 -26.09 19.82 11.03
N ARG A 658 -24.95 19.67 11.69
CA ARG A 658 -23.66 19.62 11.01
C ARG A 658 -23.54 18.45 10.03
N LEU A 659 -24.06 17.27 10.38
CA LEU A 659 -24.05 16.11 9.51
C LEU A 659 -24.93 16.32 8.27
N GLU A 660 -26.11 16.94 8.42
CA GLU A 660 -27.00 17.31 7.31
C GLU A 660 -26.23 18.23 6.33
N LEU A 661 -25.65 19.31 6.84
CA LEU A 661 -24.89 20.28 6.04
C LEU A 661 -23.69 19.63 5.33
N ALA A 662 -22.97 18.72 6.00
CA ALA A 662 -21.85 18.01 5.40
C ALA A 662 -22.30 17.07 4.26
N LEU A 663 -23.44 16.41 4.40
CA LEU A 663 -24.01 15.54 3.39
C LEU A 663 -24.59 16.31 2.20
N GLU A 664 -25.25 17.45 2.44
CA GLU A 664 -25.71 18.37 1.37
C GLU A 664 -24.54 18.89 0.53
N ARG A 665 -23.45 19.31 1.20
CA ARG A 665 -22.23 19.72 0.49
C ARG A 665 -21.63 18.57 -0.32
N LEU A 666 -21.56 17.38 0.25
CA LEU A 666 -21.09 16.20 -0.47
C LEU A 666 -21.93 15.95 -1.72
N ALA A 667 -23.25 16.06 -1.61
CA ALA A 667 -24.16 15.90 -2.74
C ALA A 667 -23.89 16.94 -3.84
N ARG A 668 -23.68 18.21 -3.48
CA ARG A 668 -23.32 19.28 -4.44
C ARG A 668 -22.02 18.95 -5.18
N ILE A 669 -20.94 18.66 -4.43
CA ILE A 669 -19.63 18.29 -5.01
C ILE A 669 -19.74 17.09 -5.94
N MET A 670 -20.59 16.11 -5.60
CA MET A 670 -20.77 14.90 -6.39
C MET A 670 -21.71 15.10 -7.58
N ALA A 671 -22.59 16.11 -7.57
CA ALA A 671 -23.48 16.49 -8.68
C ALA A 671 -22.77 17.36 -9.71
N GLU A 672 -21.88 18.26 -9.33
CA GLU A 672 -21.13 19.20 -10.18
C GLU A 672 -20.14 18.52 -11.12
N ARG A 673 -20.18 17.21 -11.23
CA ARG A 673 -19.32 16.47 -12.17
C ARG A 673 -19.55 16.95 -13.59
N PRO A 674 -18.52 17.44 -14.28
CA PRO A 674 -18.67 17.64 -15.70
C PRO A 674 -19.01 16.29 -16.34
N HIS A 675 -20.16 16.18 -16.95
CA HIS A 675 -20.46 15.19 -17.98
C HIS A 675 -19.59 15.52 -19.22
N SER A 676 -18.28 15.66 -19.06
CA SER A 676 -17.38 15.87 -20.17
C SER A 676 -17.29 14.57 -20.96
N LYS A 677 -18.11 14.45 -21.99
CA LYS A 677 -17.64 13.77 -23.19
C LYS A 677 -16.29 14.40 -23.52
N PRO A 678 -15.20 13.63 -23.70
CA PRO A 678 -13.90 14.20 -24.06
C PRO A 678 -14.13 15.06 -25.31
N SER A 679 -13.77 16.33 -25.22
CA SER A 679 -13.88 17.27 -26.34
C SER A 679 -13.10 16.68 -27.51
N ALA A 680 -13.66 16.78 -28.72
CA ALA A 680 -13.02 16.28 -29.94
C ALA A 680 -11.56 16.80 -30.13
N LYS A 681 -11.22 17.94 -29.52
CA LYS A 681 -9.86 18.49 -29.48
C LYS A 681 -8.86 17.68 -28.62
N GLN A 682 -9.29 17.03 -27.54
CA GLN A 682 -8.43 16.16 -26.72
C GLN A 682 -8.14 14.80 -27.38
N ARG A 683 -9.00 14.33 -28.28
CA ARG A 683 -8.74 13.12 -29.07
C ARG A 683 -7.65 13.33 -30.14
N LEU A 684 -7.51 14.54 -30.64
CA LEU A 684 -6.50 14.88 -31.66
C LEU A 684 -5.09 15.11 -31.05
N SER A 685 -5.00 15.56 -29.80
CA SER A 685 -3.70 15.72 -29.12
C SER A 685 -3.09 14.43 -28.61
N THR A 686 -3.90 13.40 -28.32
CA THR A 686 -3.42 12.06 -27.91
C THR A 686 -3.03 11.17 -29.10
N SER A 687 -3.48 11.47 -30.31
CA SER A 687 -3.07 10.76 -31.53
C SER A 687 -1.81 11.36 -32.17
N ALA A 688 -1.37 12.56 -31.76
CA ALA A 688 -0.17 13.21 -32.25
C ALA A 688 1.07 12.98 -31.37
N SER A 689 0.93 12.29 -30.24
CA SER A 689 2.02 11.94 -29.29
C SER A 689 2.20 10.42 -29.10
N GLN A 690 1.74 9.62 -30.09
CA GLN A 690 2.08 8.19 -30.19
C GLN A 690 3.17 7.95 -31.22
#